data_c5a62586c93b4aa570e43e638abbf649
#
_entry.id   c5a62586c93b4aa570e43e638abbf649
#
_cell.length_a   1.000
_cell.length_b   1.000
_cell.length_c   1.000
_cell.angle_alpha   90.00
_cell.angle_beta   90.00
_cell.angle_gamma   90.00
#
_symmetry.space_group_name_H-M   'P 1'
#
loop_
_entity.id
_entity.type
_entity.pdbx_description
1 polymer ?
#
loop_
_entity_poly.entity_id
_entity_poly.type
_entity_poly.pdbx_seq_one_letter_code
_entity_poly.pdbx_strand_id
1 'polypeptide(L)'
;MRKLFSFIAALVFTTTLFAAETTLWEGTFDSQVEINATTVATFKAGDILRVYATVPETGGNFKICYKSEANGWTETTIPSIATQWPWINGGEAYYDLTFTDADIAALTGQNIYLYENGNPITKVSLVTPDQSQASRIVWTGSQIIDWSTEPSQFLYLDATTLGTVNVGEQILLTFTVTVEESAYPQIQLCNLNNNWSSLAHFNLTSTMTQVTIDVVDSIATALTAGTAISGYGCTLTQVAIQTAGGGETGTIWTGNKDFGTAWGEWETLAADMFADAVEGQLLRVRFNNLRAGAQLKVSKGDWSDMPDAEIVNLSGRYQDYTITAAMLSKLQANGMIISGLGFTMTEIILINPADLKPLTLSVPVTGNWVFAARPSVTVHVENPYEEAVSATVEIELTTDKAVAVDTLIEVREIAAGASENIVLTTDADLAAGFYKATCIVNDDLARAFVFGINPTDIVSAPDKQADYDTYWAAAKTQLEAVPMNATLTEITAKSTAARKVYLVELQSIPDGLTGDPVTIRGYYCEPQDGQAHPVIMHYLGYDSGYRPGGQDVKPYCPSGDAEPNYAEFYLSTRGQSINNRAADEREADGKGDFTNTYGDWFAFHFGNKDSYYYRGAYMDCVQAIRFMASRETSDMNNLYAEGQSQGGAFTYAAASLSGYTFRAIAPGIAFMGDFPDYFDIVNWPAYVARAERDTLGWTDEQMYDFLSYYDTKNLAATIDCPVIACIGLQDNVCPPHTNIAPYNNLLTTDKELLFNPENGHQVADSWYTDYMAFFAARKHNETGIANTNDGVNAHKMLISGQLFIIRNNVKYNANGIVVK
;
A
#
# COMPACT_ATOMS: atom_id res chain seq x y z
N MET A 1 28.30 -30.67 15.94
CA MET A 1 28.19 -29.24 15.65
C MET A 1 28.14 -29.07 14.13
N ARG A 2 26.94 -29.15 13.57
CA ARG A 2 26.69 -28.96 12.11
C ARG A 2 25.99 -27.65 11.96
N LYS A 3 26.64 -26.67 11.29
CA LYS A 3 26.01 -25.41 10.86
C LYS A 3 25.13 -25.71 9.65
N LEU A 4 23.84 -25.53 9.82
CA LEU A 4 22.86 -25.56 8.74
C LEU A 4 22.96 -24.18 8.06
N PHE A 5 23.47 -24.10 6.86
CA PHE A 5 23.35 -22.94 5.99
C PHE A 5 21.99 -23.05 5.27
N SER A 6 21.06 -22.19 5.64
CA SER A 6 19.85 -21.97 4.84
C SER A 6 20.22 -21.07 3.67
N PHE A 7 20.23 -21.61 2.46
CA PHE A 7 20.23 -20.85 1.23
C PHE A 7 18.82 -20.27 1.04
N ILE A 8 18.66 -18.96 1.22
CA ILE A 8 17.53 -18.23 0.69
C ILE A 8 17.89 -17.95 -0.77
N ALA A 9 17.28 -18.67 -1.68
CA ALA A 9 17.31 -18.34 -3.09
C ALA A 9 16.49 -17.03 -3.25
N ALA A 10 17.18 -15.91 -3.42
CA ALA A 10 16.56 -14.69 -3.90
C ALA A 10 16.15 -14.95 -5.35
N LEU A 11 14.85 -15.10 -5.58
CA LEU A 11 14.26 -15.14 -6.91
C LEU A 11 14.34 -13.71 -7.46
N VAL A 12 15.37 -13.43 -8.25
CA VAL A 12 15.47 -12.18 -9.01
C VAL A 12 14.50 -12.28 -10.17
N PHE A 13 13.31 -11.69 -10.04
CA PHE A 13 12.46 -11.42 -11.19
C PHE A 13 13.11 -10.31 -12.01
N THR A 14 13.70 -10.66 -13.13
CA THR A 14 13.98 -9.71 -14.19
C THR A 14 12.65 -9.30 -14.80
N THR A 15 12.17 -8.12 -14.51
CA THR A 15 11.04 -7.51 -15.24
C THR A 15 11.52 -7.15 -16.62
N THR A 16 11.41 -8.10 -17.55
CA THR A 16 11.39 -7.79 -18.97
C THR A 16 10.00 -7.23 -19.28
N LEU A 17 9.91 -6.02 -19.80
CA LEU A 17 8.67 -5.47 -20.35
C LEU A 17 8.23 -6.35 -21.53
N PHE A 18 7.22 -7.18 -21.33
CA PHE A 18 6.57 -7.97 -22.37
C PHE A 18 5.09 -7.62 -22.43
N ALA A 19 4.63 -7.23 -23.60
CA ALA A 19 3.26 -6.77 -23.78
C ALA A 19 2.21 -7.90 -23.73
N ALA A 20 2.50 -9.12 -24.12
CA ALA A 20 1.57 -10.24 -23.94
C ALA A 20 2.26 -11.61 -24.08
N GLU A 21 2.08 -12.50 -23.13
CA GLU A 21 2.38 -13.92 -23.25
C GLU A 21 1.09 -14.69 -23.59
N THR A 22 0.98 -15.19 -24.82
CA THR A 22 -0.15 -16.00 -25.26
C THR A 22 0.21 -17.48 -25.19
N THR A 23 -0.48 -18.25 -24.37
CA THR A 23 -0.27 -19.70 -24.29
C THR A 23 -0.70 -20.37 -25.60
N LEU A 24 0.24 -21.03 -26.27
CA LEU A 24 -0.01 -21.80 -27.50
C LEU A 24 -0.34 -23.26 -27.20
N TRP A 25 0.27 -23.80 -26.15
CA TRP A 25 0.03 -25.14 -25.64
C TRP A 25 0.42 -25.26 -24.18
N GLU A 26 -0.36 -26.00 -23.40
CA GLU A 26 -0.08 -26.33 -22.01
C GLU A 26 -0.69 -27.70 -21.68
N GLY A 27 0.02 -28.53 -20.93
CA GLY A 27 -0.49 -29.84 -20.52
C GLY A 27 0.59 -30.87 -20.21
N THR A 28 0.16 -32.12 -20.12
CA THR A 28 1.04 -33.29 -20.02
C THR A 28 1.49 -33.69 -21.41
N PHE A 29 2.79 -33.80 -21.61
CA PHE A 29 3.39 -34.13 -22.90
C PHE A 29 3.01 -35.58 -23.35
N ASP A 30 2.52 -35.72 -24.58
CA ASP A 30 2.17 -37.02 -25.17
C ASP A 30 2.85 -37.18 -26.54
N SER A 31 4.16 -37.39 -26.54
CA SER A 31 5.03 -37.64 -27.68
C SER A 31 5.52 -36.41 -28.46
N GLN A 32 4.73 -35.42 -28.76
CA GLN A 32 5.12 -34.17 -29.43
C GLN A 32 4.12 -33.05 -29.18
N VAL A 33 4.59 -31.78 -29.17
CA VAL A 33 3.75 -30.58 -29.28
C VAL A 33 3.80 -30.09 -30.71
N GLU A 34 2.64 -29.82 -31.33
CA GLU A 34 2.51 -29.24 -32.65
C GLU A 34 1.89 -27.84 -32.57
N ILE A 35 2.57 -26.85 -33.10
CA ILE A 35 2.03 -25.53 -33.36
C ILE A 35 1.74 -25.47 -34.86
N ASN A 36 0.46 -25.41 -35.20
CA ASN A 36 0.03 -25.52 -36.58
C ASN A 36 0.37 -24.28 -37.43
N ALA A 37 0.44 -24.44 -38.74
CA ALA A 37 0.81 -23.38 -39.69
C ALA A 37 -0.10 -22.13 -39.61
N THR A 38 -1.37 -22.30 -39.24
CA THR A 38 -2.29 -21.16 -39.07
C THR A 38 -1.88 -20.28 -37.87
N THR A 39 -1.50 -20.88 -36.75
CA THR A 39 -0.95 -20.19 -35.61
C THR A 39 0.40 -19.58 -35.91
N VAL A 40 1.31 -20.37 -36.57
CA VAL A 40 2.64 -19.88 -36.95
C VAL A 40 2.55 -18.69 -37.91
N ALA A 41 1.53 -18.62 -38.77
CA ALA A 41 1.31 -17.47 -39.66
C ALA A 41 1.00 -16.15 -38.95
N THR A 42 0.69 -16.17 -37.64
CA THR A 42 0.48 -14.96 -36.84
C THR A 42 1.80 -14.40 -36.24
N PHE A 43 2.89 -15.19 -36.31
CA PHE A 43 4.18 -14.80 -35.71
C PHE A 43 4.86 -13.73 -36.56
N LYS A 44 5.60 -12.86 -35.87
CA LYS A 44 6.36 -11.75 -36.45
C LYS A 44 7.82 -11.84 -36.04
N ALA A 45 8.69 -11.21 -36.82
CA ALA A 45 10.06 -10.98 -36.34
C ALA A 45 10.05 -10.16 -35.06
N GLY A 46 10.85 -10.58 -34.07
CA GLY A 46 10.84 -10.03 -32.70
C GLY A 46 9.96 -10.79 -31.71
N ASP A 47 8.96 -11.55 -32.15
CA ASP A 47 8.21 -12.44 -31.25
C ASP A 47 9.11 -13.52 -30.64
N ILE A 48 8.81 -13.97 -29.44
CA ILE A 48 9.59 -14.99 -28.71
C ILE A 48 8.73 -16.24 -28.51
N LEU A 49 9.20 -17.37 -29.01
CA LEU A 49 8.62 -18.67 -28.66
C LEU A 49 9.29 -19.14 -27.36
N ARG A 50 8.54 -19.12 -26.25
CA ARG A 50 8.99 -19.56 -24.94
C ARG A 50 8.55 -20.98 -24.67
N VAL A 51 9.52 -21.87 -24.38
CA VAL A 51 9.29 -23.29 -24.12
C VAL A 51 9.64 -23.60 -22.67
N TYR A 52 8.64 -23.89 -21.87
CA TYR A 52 8.79 -24.31 -20.48
C TYR A 52 9.04 -25.81 -20.42
N ALA A 53 10.08 -26.22 -19.70
CA ALA A 53 10.39 -27.62 -19.49
C ALA A 53 10.95 -27.88 -18.09
N THR A 54 10.69 -29.07 -17.56
CA THR A 54 11.28 -29.50 -16.31
C THR A 54 12.64 -30.14 -16.59
N VAL A 55 13.73 -29.47 -16.21
CA VAL A 55 15.10 -29.97 -16.40
C VAL A 55 15.80 -30.26 -15.07
N PRO A 56 16.77 -31.22 -15.02
CA PRO A 56 17.63 -31.45 -13.84
C PRO A 56 18.48 -30.23 -13.49
N GLU A 57 19.05 -30.21 -12.29
CA GLU A 57 20.01 -29.16 -11.86
C GLU A 57 21.25 -29.03 -12.81
N THR A 58 21.55 -30.08 -13.54
CA THR A 58 22.63 -30.09 -14.56
C THR A 58 22.22 -29.52 -15.91
N GLY A 59 20.95 -29.11 -16.05
CA GLY A 59 20.37 -28.71 -17.33
C GLY A 59 19.88 -29.89 -18.17
N GLY A 60 19.22 -29.56 -19.29
CA GLY A 60 18.66 -30.55 -20.20
C GLY A 60 18.37 -29.94 -21.59
N ASN A 61 17.97 -30.77 -22.56
CA ASN A 61 17.59 -30.32 -23.86
C ASN A 61 16.23 -30.90 -24.29
N PHE A 62 15.64 -30.28 -25.27
CA PHE A 62 14.46 -30.76 -26.04
C PHE A 62 14.75 -30.58 -27.50
N LYS A 63 13.88 -31.11 -28.36
CA LYS A 63 14.02 -30.89 -29.81
C LYS A 63 12.97 -29.92 -30.32
N ILE A 64 13.38 -28.98 -31.20
CA ILE A 64 12.51 -28.08 -31.93
C ILE A 64 12.86 -28.09 -33.43
N CYS A 65 11.88 -28.20 -34.28
CA CYS A 65 12.05 -28.13 -35.71
C CYS A 65 10.75 -27.69 -36.40
N TYR A 66 10.81 -27.35 -37.67
CA TYR A 66 9.62 -27.15 -38.50
C TYR A 66 9.54 -28.18 -39.62
N LYS A 67 8.31 -28.54 -39.99
CA LYS A 67 8.01 -29.46 -41.12
C LYS A 67 6.57 -29.31 -41.57
N SER A 68 6.31 -29.64 -42.85
CA SER A 68 4.97 -29.69 -43.40
C SER A 68 4.94 -30.59 -44.66
N GLU A 69 3.78 -30.78 -45.29
CA GLU A 69 3.64 -31.46 -46.57
C GLU A 69 4.48 -30.76 -47.66
N ALA A 70 4.58 -29.43 -47.62
CA ALA A 70 5.32 -28.65 -48.61
C ALA A 70 6.83 -28.96 -48.63
N ASN A 71 7.44 -29.36 -47.51
CA ASN A 71 8.82 -29.81 -47.42
C ASN A 71 8.98 -31.33 -47.29
N GLY A 72 7.93 -32.08 -47.67
CA GLY A 72 7.91 -33.53 -47.62
C GLY A 72 8.02 -34.09 -46.18
N TRP A 73 7.53 -33.39 -45.19
CA TRP A 73 7.60 -33.74 -43.76
C TRP A 73 9.05 -33.86 -43.24
N THR A 74 10.02 -33.21 -43.91
CA THR A 74 11.41 -33.19 -43.50
C THR A 74 11.59 -32.27 -42.30
N GLU A 75 12.14 -32.79 -41.21
CA GLU A 75 12.44 -32.00 -40.00
C GLU A 75 13.60 -31.05 -40.31
N THR A 76 13.28 -29.75 -40.33
CA THR A 76 14.20 -28.69 -40.71
C THR A 76 14.50 -27.80 -39.49
N THR A 77 15.73 -27.37 -39.34
CA THR A 77 16.18 -26.46 -38.25
C THR A 77 15.67 -25.06 -38.54
N ILE A 78 15.13 -24.39 -37.55
CA ILE A 78 14.76 -22.96 -37.58
C ILE A 78 16.06 -22.16 -37.80
N PRO A 79 16.10 -21.22 -38.77
CA PRO A 79 17.35 -20.54 -39.15
C PRO A 79 18.16 -19.89 -38.02
N SER A 80 17.49 -19.30 -37.06
CA SER A 80 18.15 -18.59 -35.95
C SER A 80 18.81 -19.49 -34.88
N ILE A 81 18.52 -20.79 -34.88
CA ILE A 81 19.13 -21.74 -33.92
C ILE A 81 20.22 -22.59 -34.55
N ALA A 82 21.33 -22.78 -33.85
CA ALA A 82 22.46 -23.56 -34.36
C ALA A 82 22.16 -25.08 -34.47
N THR A 83 21.17 -25.57 -33.75
CA THR A 83 20.83 -26.98 -33.66
C THR A 83 19.35 -27.17 -33.34
N GLN A 84 18.75 -28.31 -33.76
CA GLN A 84 17.40 -28.69 -33.36
C GLN A 84 17.28 -29.09 -31.88
N TRP A 85 18.40 -29.12 -31.14
CA TRP A 85 18.47 -29.55 -29.77
C TRP A 85 18.95 -28.43 -28.85
N PRO A 86 18.16 -27.36 -28.63
CA PRO A 86 18.53 -26.30 -27.73
C PRO A 86 18.65 -26.80 -26.29
N TRP A 87 19.52 -26.14 -25.50
CA TRP A 87 19.83 -26.49 -24.13
C TRP A 87 19.21 -25.51 -23.16
N ILE A 88 18.61 -26.03 -22.08
CA ILE A 88 18.13 -25.27 -20.93
C ILE A 88 19.10 -25.52 -19.78
N ASN A 89 19.67 -24.46 -19.22
CA ASN A 89 20.60 -24.60 -18.09
C ASN A 89 19.87 -25.03 -16.82
N GLY A 90 20.57 -25.70 -15.91
CA GLY A 90 20.02 -26.09 -14.63
C GLY A 90 19.61 -24.87 -13.80
N GLY A 91 18.37 -24.87 -13.31
CA GLY A 91 17.79 -23.74 -12.61
C GLY A 91 16.98 -22.77 -13.48
N GLU A 92 17.06 -22.86 -14.81
CA GLU A 92 16.18 -22.13 -15.72
C GLU A 92 14.86 -22.86 -15.91
N ALA A 93 13.75 -22.12 -15.96
CA ALA A 93 12.41 -22.70 -16.10
C ALA A 93 11.96 -22.83 -17.57
N TYR A 94 12.61 -22.15 -18.51
CA TYR A 94 12.22 -22.09 -19.92
C TYR A 94 13.40 -21.79 -20.85
N TYR A 95 13.16 -22.00 -22.14
CA TYR A 95 14.04 -21.60 -23.25
C TYR A 95 13.29 -20.62 -24.15
N ASP A 96 13.92 -19.50 -24.49
CA ASP A 96 13.37 -18.45 -25.38
C ASP A 96 14.03 -18.52 -26.74
N LEU A 97 13.19 -18.58 -27.80
CA LEU A 97 13.58 -18.49 -29.19
C LEU A 97 12.98 -17.21 -29.79
N THR A 98 13.78 -16.18 -30.00
CA THR A 98 13.35 -14.94 -30.67
C THR A 98 13.37 -15.15 -32.19
N PHE A 99 12.25 -14.92 -32.87
CA PHE A 99 12.15 -15.04 -34.31
C PHE A 99 12.78 -13.88 -35.05
N THR A 100 13.55 -14.20 -36.09
CA THR A 100 14.09 -13.25 -37.05
C THR A 100 13.24 -13.19 -38.30
N ASP A 101 13.45 -12.21 -39.19
CA ASP A 101 12.82 -12.17 -40.52
C ASP A 101 13.09 -13.43 -41.30
N ALA A 102 14.31 -14.01 -41.20
CA ALA A 102 14.68 -15.25 -41.83
C ALA A 102 13.87 -16.45 -41.30
N ASP A 103 13.58 -16.48 -39.99
CA ASP A 103 12.75 -17.51 -39.39
C ASP A 103 11.31 -17.41 -39.89
N ILE A 104 10.75 -16.20 -39.86
CA ILE A 104 9.36 -15.97 -40.35
C ILE A 104 9.21 -16.38 -41.83
N ALA A 105 10.19 -16.05 -42.65
CA ALA A 105 10.20 -16.46 -44.05
C ALA A 105 10.27 -17.98 -44.21
N ALA A 106 11.11 -18.68 -43.44
CA ALA A 106 11.25 -20.15 -43.46
C ALA A 106 10.03 -20.86 -42.86
N LEU A 107 9.35 -20.28 -41.89
CA LEU A 107 8.19 -20.83 -41.17
C LEU A 107 6.86 -20.61 -41.94
N THR A 108 6.83 -19.81 -42.98
CA THR A 108 5.63 -19.54 -43.77
C THR A 108 5.01 -20.84 -44.31
N GLY A 109 3.79 -21.15 -43.88
CA GLY A 109 3.08 -22.38 -44.26
C GLY A 109 3.62 -23.66 -43.60
N GLN A 110 4.48 -23.55 -42.60
CA GLN A 110 5.08 -24.68 -41.91
C GLN A 110 4.47 -24.84 -40.51
N ASN A 111 4.46 -26.05 -39.95
CA ASN A 111 4.16 -26.31 -38.56
C ASN A 111 5.48 -26.38 -37.76
N ILE A 112 5.47 -25.90 -36.51
CA ILE A 112 6.56 -26.10 -35.57
C ILE A 112 6.25 -27.32 -34.71
N TYR A 113 7.25 -28.18 -34.52
CA TYR A 113 7.18 -29.36 -33.68
C TYR A 113 8.23 -29.32 -32.58
N LEU A 114 7.79 -29.65 -31.35
CA LEU A 114 8.66 -29.83 -30.22
C LEU A 114 8.58 -31.26 -29.70
N TYR A 115 9.71 -31.82 -29.33
CA TYR A 115 9.84 -33.20 -28.78
C TYR A 115 10.65 -33.14 -27.48
N GLU A 116 10.21 -33.87 -26.47
CA GLU A 116 11.04 -34.02 -25.26
C GLU A 116 12.21 -34.98 -25.51
N ASN A 117 13.26 -34.78 -24.69
CA ASN A 117 14.40 -35.67 -24.59
C ASN A 117 14.67 -36.03 -23.15
N GLY A 118 13.70 -36.65 -22.49
CA GLY A 118 13.74 -36.96 -21.08
C GLY A 118 13.50 -35.75 -20.15
N ASN A 119 13.15 -34.60 -20.71
CA ASN A 119 12.82 -33.36 -20.01
C ASN A 119 11.40 -32.96 -20.44
N PRO A 120 10.37 -33.16 -19.60
CA PRO A 120 9.00 -32.85 -19.92
C PRO A 120 8.78 -31.39 -20.29
N ILE A 121 8.23 -31.11 -21.47
CA ILE A 121 7.72 -29.77 -21.82
C ILE A 121 6.35 -29.62 -21.17
N THR A 122 6.16 -28.53 -20.43
CA THR A 122 4.95 -28.27 -19.66
C THR A 122 4.06 -27.19 -20.26
N LYS A 123 4.66 -26.22 -20.97
CA LYS A 123 3.93 -25.11 -21.63
C LYS A 123 4.76 -24.58 -22.81
N VAL A 124 4.08 -24.10 -23.84
CA VAL A 124 4.68 -23.33 -24.93
C VAL A 124 3.85 -22.06 -25.12
N SER A 125 4.52 -20.91 -25.14
CA SER A 125 3.88 -19.60 -25.25
C SER A 125 4.53 -18.78 -26.35
N LEU A 126 3.75 -17.89 -26.96
CA LEU A 126 4.24 -16.80 -27.77
C LEU A 126 4.27 -15.54 -26.90
N VAL A 127 5.45 -14.96 -26.76
CA VAL A 127 5.63 -13.67 -26.08
C VAL A 127 5.84 -12.63 -27.17
N THR A 128 4.90 -11.70 -27.29
CA THR A 128 4.99 -10.59 -28.25
C THR A 128 5.53 -9.37 -27.51
N PRO A 129 6.73 -8.87 -27.85
CA PRO A 129 7.26 -7.64 -27.28
C PRO A 129 6.36 -6.45 -27.58
N ASP A 130 6.28 -5.51 -26.66
CA ASP A 130 5.56 -4.26 -26.90
C ASP A 130 6.15 -3.52 -28.11
N GLN A 131 5.36 -3.39 -29.17
CA GLN A 131 5.77 -2.74 -30.41
C GLN A 131 5.63 -1.20 -30.36
N SER A 132 5.24 -0.63 -29.21
CA SER A 132 5.13 0.83 -29.04
C SER A 132 6.49 1.54 -29.11
N GLN A 133 7.60 0.78 -28.95
CA GLN A 133 8.95 1.19 -29.32
C GLN A 133 9.52 0.17 -30.31
N ALA A 134 9.80 0.57 -31.51
CA ALA A 134 10.43 -0.29 -32.53
C ALA A 134 11.88 -0.63 -32.09
N SER A 135 12.03 -1.52 -31.12
CA SER A 135 13.33 -2.01 -30.68
C SER A 135 13.58 -3.38 -31.32
N ARG A 136 14.74 -3.53 -31.96
CA ARG A 136 15.23 -4.83 -32.39
C ARG A 136 16.25 -5.38 -31.42
N ILE A 137 15.99 -6.55 -30.88
CA ILE A 137 16.95 -7.25 -30.04
C ILE A 137 18.05 -7.81 -30.95
N VAL A 138 19.30 -7.42 -30.68
CA VAL A 138 20.46 -7.89 -31.44
C VAL A 138 21.19 -9.03 -30.75
N TRP A 139 21.02 -9.17 -29.45
CA TRP A 139 21.61 -10.27 -28.69
C TRP A 139 20.87 -10.48 -27.37
N THR A 140 20.69 -11.76 -26.99
CA THR A 140 20.23 -12.18 -25.64
C THR A 140 21.10 -13.33 -25.16
N GLY A 141 21.32 -13.41 -23.84
CA GLY A 141 22.10 -14.50 -23.25
C GLY A 141 22.48 -14.18 -21.81
N SER A 142 23.55 -14.82 -21.37
CA SER A 142 24.17 -14.54 -20.05
C SER A 142 25.67 -14.45 -20.26
N GLN A 143 26.17 -13.23 -20.51
CA GLN A 143 27.59 -12.98 -20.73
C GLN A 143 28.20 -12.26 -19.54
N ILE A 144 29.13 -12.90 -18.83
CA ILE A 144 29.90 -12.23 -17.79
C ILE A 144 30.77 -11.16 -18.46
N ILE A 145 30.77 -9.96 -17.93
CA ILE A 145 31.56 -8.83 -18.37
C ILE A 145 32.60 -8.55 -17.29
N ASP A 146 33.86 -8.99 -17.57
CA ASP A 146 34.93 -8.89 -16.61
C ASP A 146 36.32 -8.83 -17.32
N TRP A 147 36.91 -7.65 -17.35
CA TRP A 147 38.28 -7.49 -17.90
C TRP A 147 39.40 -7.86 -16.94
N SER A 148 39.09 -8.13 -15.67
CA SER A 148 40.07 -8.52 -14.64
C SER A 148 40.49 -9.98 -14.72
N THR A 149 39.72 -10.81 -15.48
CA THR A 149 40.01 -12.24 -15.66
C THR A 149 41.00 -12.48 -16.81
N GLU A 150 41.66 -13.65 -16.82
CA GLU A 150 42.48 -14.11 -17.92
C GLU A 150 41.98 -15.45 -18.50
N PRO A 151 41.39 -15.49 -19.69
CA PRO A 151 41.16 -14.35 -20.62
C PRO A 151 40.05 -13.43 -20.16
N SER A 152 40.17 -12.13 -20.55
CA SER A 152 39.08 -11.15 -20.27
C SER A 152 37.76 -11.57 -20.88
N GLN A 153 36.67 -11.37 -20.13
CA GLN A 153 35.32 -11.73 -20.55
C GLN A 153 34.58 -10.50 -21.08
N PHE A 154 34.09 -10.57 -22.30
CA PHE A 154 33.34 -9.51 -22.97
C PHE A 154 32.40 -10.09 -24.01
N LEU A 155 31.44 -9.30 -24.51
CA LEU A 155 30.57 -9.67 -25.64
C LEU A 155 31.09 -9.01 -26.92
N TYR A 156 31.33 -9.79 -27.95
CA TYR A 156 31.63 -9.30 -29.28
C TYR A 156 30.41 -9.42 -30.18
N LEU A 157 30.02 -8.32 -30.84
CA LEU A 157 28.96 -8.26 -31.81
C LEU A 157 29.54 -7.80 -33.16
N ASP A 158 29.51 -8.67 -34.15
CA ASP A 158 29.94 -8.31 -35.50
C ASP A 158 28.92 -7.40 -36.21
N ALA A 159 29.33 -6.77 -37.29
CA ALA A 159 28.50 -5.83 -38.05
C ALA A 159 27.23 -6.49 -38.62
N THR A 160 27.24 -7.80 -38.87
CA THR A 160 26.08 -8.54 -39.38
C THR A 160 25.03 -8.74 -38.30
N THR A 161 25.48 -9.10 -37.11
CA THR A 161 24.62 -9.27 -35.92
C THR A 161 24.01 -7.94 -35.48
N LEU A 162 24.82 -6.85 -35.48
CA LEU A 162 24.34 -5.50 -35.20
C LEU A 162 23.32 -5.00 -36.24
N GLY A 163 23.52 -5.37 -37.52
CA GLY A 163 22.81 -4.77 -38.61
C GLY A 163 23.12 -3.28 -38.77
N THR A 164 22.33 -2.57 -39.57
CA THR A 164 22.49 -1.10 -39.72
C THR A 164 22.00 -0.44 -38.44
N VAL A 165 22.88 0.41 -37.87
CA VAL A 165 22.58 1.26 -36.72
C VAL A 165 22.63 2.71 -37.18
N ASN A 166 21.51 3.42 -37.08
CA ASN A 166 21.40 4.77 -37.64
C ASN A 166 21.58 5.83 -36.54
N VAL A 167 22.00 7.01 -36.96
CA VAL A 167 22.01 8.20 -36.10
C VAL A 167 20.57 8.47 -35.61
N GLY A 168 20.41 8.75 -34.32
CA GLY A 168 19.13 8.92 -33.67
C GLY A 168 18.49 7.63 -33.16
N GLU A 169 19.12 6.46 -33.38
CA GLU A 169 18.77 5.23 -32.64
C GLU A 169 19.46 5.18 -31.27
N GLN A 170 19.02 4.29 -30.40
CA GLN A 170 19.59 4.02 -29.09
C GLN A 170 20.01 2.57 -28.95
N ILE A 171 21.14 2.33 -28.29
CA ILE A 171 21.56 0.98 -27.90
C ILE A 171 21.26 0.79 -26.42
N LEU A 172 20.48 -0.22 -26.10
CA LEU A 172 20.13 -0.61 -24.74
C LEU A 172 20.98 -1.80 -24.32
N LEU A 173 21.68 -1.69 -23.19
CA LEU A 173 22.42 -2.79 -22.57
C LEU A 173 21.71 -3.15 -21.27
N THR A 174 21.10 -4.34 -21.19
CA THR A 174 20.44 -4.86 -19.99
C THR A 174 21.37 -5.85 -19.29
N PHE A 175 21.55 -5.70 -17.98
CA PHE A 175 22.53 -6.47 -17.21
C PHE A 175 22.13 -6.62 -15.74
N THR A 176 22.84 -7.50 -15.03
CA THR A 176 22.80 -7.61 -13.56
C THR A 176 24.19 -7.26 -13.02
N VAL A 177 24.28 -6.37 -12.03
CA VAL A 177 25.53 -6.06 -11.32
C VAL A 177 25.84 -7.19 -10.35
N THR A 178 27.06 -7.74 -10.41
CA THR A 178 27.45 -8.95 -9.67
C THR A 178 28.47 -8.70 -8.56
N VAL A 179 28.93 -7.45 -8.42
CA VAL A 179 29.90 -7.04 -7.38
C VAL A 179 29.39 -5.86 -6.59
N GLU A 180 29.92 -5.63 -5.41
CA GLU A 180 29.65 -4.47 -4.56
C GLU A 180 30.03 -3.16 -5.27
N GLU A 181 29.30 -2.09 -5.04
CA GLU A 181 29.54 -0.77 -5.63
C GLU A 181 30.94 -0.22 -5.32
N SER A 182 31.48 -0.55 -4.15
CA SER A 182 32.85 -0.25 -3.73
C SER A 182 33.94 -0.88 -4.60
N ALA A 183 33.59 -1.89 -5.41
CA ALA A 183 34.49 -2.51 -6.39
C ALA A 183 34.47 -1.79 -7.76
N TYR A 184 33.70 -0.69 -7.89
CA TYR A 184 33.59 0.12 -9.10
C TYR A 184 33.16 -0.66 -10.35
N PRO A 185 31.98 -1.31 -10.34
CA PRO A 185 31.45 -2.00 -11.52
C PRO A 185 31.20 -0.99 -12.65
N GLN A 186 31.46 -1.41 -13.88
CA GLN A 186 31.34 -0.54 -15.05
C GLN A 186 31.12 -1.33 -16.34
N ILE A 187 30.48 -0.69 -17.33
CA ILE A 187 30.24 -1.25 -18.66
C ILE A 187 30.54 -0.19 -19.72
N GLN A 188 31.06 -0.63 -20.85
CA GLN A 188 31.39 0.26 -21.97
C GLN A 188 31.11 -0.41 -23.32
N LEU A 189 30.77 0.43 -24.29
CA LEU A 189 30.72 0.11 -25.70
C LEU A 189 32.05 0.49 -26.35
N CYS A 190 32.65 -0.42 -27.10
CA CYS A 190 34.03 -0.25 -27.63
C CYS A 190 34.04 -0.08 -29.15
N ASN A 191 34.94 0.81 -29.63
CA ASN A 191 35.20 1.02 -31.03
C ASN A 191 36.30 0.03 -31.53
N LEU A 192 35.91 -0.93 -32.33
CA LEU A 192 36.84 -1.94 -32.88
C LEU A 192 37.80 -1.36 -33.91
N ASN A 193 37.42 -0.29 -34.61
CA ASN A 193 38.28 0.40 -35.59
C ASN A 193 39.36 1.28 -34.96
N ASN A 194 39.24 1.58 -33.65
CA ASN A 194 40.14 2.44 -32.94
C ASN A 194 40.64 1.81 -31.64
N ASN A 195 41.33 0.67 -31.79
CA ASN A 195 42.02 -0.02 -30.71
C ASN A 195 41.18 -0.15 -29.41
N TRP A 196 39.92 -0.52 -29.56
CA TRP A 196 38.95 -0.72 -28.44
C TRP A 196 38.70 0.53 -27.58
N SER A 197 38.91 1.73 -28.15
CA SER A 197 38.56 2.95 -27.45
C SER A 197 37.08 2.99 -27.09
N SER A 198 36.77 3.52 -25.93
CA SER A 198 35.39 3.62 -25.48
C SER A 198 34.57 4.58 -26.34
N LEU A 199 33.42 4.13 -26.84
CA LEU A 199 32.40 4.96 -27.47
C LEU A 199 31.40 5.52 -26.45
N ALA A 200 31.09 4.72 -25.43
CA ALA A 200 30.26 5.09 -24.29
C ALA A 200 30.73 4.31 -23.05
N HIS A 201 30.68 4.92 -21.89
CA HIS A 201 31.14 4.33 -20.63
C HIS A 201 30.22 4.71 -19.48
N PHE A 202 29.88 3.72 -18.63
CA PHE A 202 29.01 3.90 -17.48
C PHE A 202 29.62 3.25 -16.25
N ASN A 203 29.65 3.99 -15.13
CA ASN A 203 29.83 3.41 -13.81
C ASN A 203 28.49 2.86 -13.35
N LEU A 204 28.48 1.63 -12.82
CA LEU A 204 27.26 0.94 -12.44
C LEU A 204 27.03 1.02 -10.92
N THR A 205 25.78 1.09 -10.52
CA THR A 205 25.37 0.91 -9.13
C THR A 205 24.65 -0.43 -8.96
N SER A 206 24.57 -0.95 -7.75
CA SER A 206 23.92 -2.24 -7.46
C SER A 206 22.44 -2.31 -7.84
N THR A 207 21.80 -1.16 -8.05
CA THR A 207 20.38 -1.03 -8.43
C THR A 207 20.17 -0.84 -9.93
N MET A 208 21.22 -0.58 -10.70
CA MET A 208 21.13 -0.43 -12.15
C MET A 208 20.95 -1.78 -12.84
N THR A 209 19.97 -1.85 -13.74
CA THR A 209 19.70 -3.04 -14.55
C THR A 209 19.88 -2.78 -16.05
N GLN A 210 19.96 -1.52 -16.45
CA GLN A 210 20.06 -1.12 -17.88
C GLN A 210 20.82 0.20 -18.03
N VAL A 211 21.51 0.37 -19.16
CA VAL A 211 22.00 1.65 -19.65
C VAL A 211 21.62 1.86 -21.11
N THR A 212 21.44 3.11 -21.50
CA THR A 212 21.05 3.53 -22.86
C THR A 212 22.17 4.37 -23.46
N ILE A 213 22.50 4.11 -24.72
CA ILE A 213 23.55 4.81 -25.47
C ILE A 213 22.92 5.46 -26.70
N ASP A 214 22.90 6.78 -26.77
CA ASP A 214 22.41 7.50 -27.93
C ASP A 214 23.38 7.35 -29.10
N VAL A 215 22.88 6.98 -30.28
CA VAL A 215 23.67 6.79 -31.46
C VAL A 215 23.83 8.13 -32.21
N VAL A 216 24.98 8.74 -32.03
CA VAL A 216 25.40 9.92 -32.78
C VAL A 216 26.27 9.51 -33.98
N ASP A 217 26.56 10.43 -34.91
CA ASP A 217 27.35 10.17 -36.15
C ASP A 217 28.64 9.37 -35.92
N SER A 218 29.37 9.71 -34.86
CA SER A 218 30.67 9.06 -34.55
C SER A 218 30.45 7.60 -34.08
N ILE A 219 29.37 7.32 -33.35
CA ILE A 219 29.01 5.99 -32.88
C ILE A 219 28.49 5.17 -34.05
N ALA A 220 27.54 5.69 -34.85
CA ALA A 220 26.98 5.00 -36.01
C ALA A 220 28.11 4.58 -36.97
N THR A 221 29.05 5.50 -37.25
CA THR A 221 30.23 5.21 -38.08
C THR A 221 31.10 4.11 -37.48
N ALA A 222 31.35 4.13 -36.19
CA ALA A 222 32.20 3.13 -35.51
C ALA A 222 31.56 1.72 -35.56
N LEU A 223 30.26 1.64 -35.43
CA LEU A 223 29.49 0.39 -35.37
C LEU A 223 29.40 -0.36 -36.72
N THR A 224 29.76 0.30 -37.82
CA THR A 224 29.83 -0.37 -39.15
C THR A 224 30.82 -1.53 -39.18
N ALA A 225 31.76 -1.60 -38.23
CA ALA A 225 32.71 -2.71 -38.07
C ALA A 225 32.31 -3.72 -36.98
N GLY A 226 31.16 -3.55 -36.38
CA GLY A 226 30.78 -4.25 -35.17
C GLY A 226 31.27 -3.52 -33.90
N THR A 227 31.03 -4.12 -32.73
CA THR A 227 31.43 -3.58 -31.44
C THR A 227 31.81 -4.68 -30.45
N ALA A 228 32.48 -4.30 -29.37
CA ALA A 228 32.59 -5.13 -28.16
C ALA A 228 31.98 -4.41 -26.98
N ILE A 229 31.29 -5.14 -26.14
CA ILE A 229 30.79 -4.69 -24.85
C ILE A 229 31.69 -5.29 -23.80
N SER A 230 32.42 -4.42 -23.10
CA SER A 230 33.46 -4.76 -22.14
C SER A 230 33.19 -4.02 -20.83
N GLY A 231 33.87 -4.40 -19.75
CA GLY A 231 33.70 -3.79 -18.45
C GLY A 231 34.09 -4.69 -17.30
N TYR A 232 33.50 -4.46 -16.14
CA TYR A 232 33.81 -5.19 -14.93
C TYR A 232 32.59 -5.30 -14.01
N GLY A 233 32.38 -6.47 -13.42
CA GLY A 233 31.46 -6.68 -12.31
C GLY A 233 29.98 -6.71 -12.68
N CYS A 234 29.64 -7.10 -13.91
CA CYS A 234 28.26 -7.31 -14.32
C CYS A 234 28.10 -8.51 -15.25
N THR A 235 26.88 -9.03 -15.34
CA THR A 235 26.47 -10.03 -16.33
C THR A 235 25.48 -9.38 -17.28
N LEU A 236 25.85 -9.26 -18.56
CA LEU A 236 25.02 -8.73 -19.61
C LEU A 236 23.98 -9.79 -20.02
N THR A 237 22.73 -9.40 -20.14
CA THR A 237 21.60 -10.30 -20.48
C THR A 237 20.97 -9.98 -21.82
N GLN A 238 21.01 -8.73 -22.29
CA GLN A 238 20.42 -8.32 -23.57
C GLN A 238 21.16 -7.12 -24.16
N VAL A 239 21.21 -7.08 -25.50
CA VAL A 239 21.52 -5.90 -26.28
C VAL A 239 20.39 -5.66 -27.28
N ALA A 240 19.77 -4.49 -27.23
CA ALA A 240 18.74 -4.08 -28.15
C ALA A 240 19.11 -2.74 -28.82
N ILE A 241 18.64 -2.53 -30.03
CA ILE A 241 18.68 -1.25 -30.72
C ILE A 241 17.25 -0.82 -30.95
N GLN A 242 16.91 0.33 -30.41
CA GLN A 242 15.62 0.95 -30.63
C GLN A 242 15.82 2.25 -31.39
N THR A 243 14.83 2.64 -32.19
CA THR A 243 14.72 4.04 -32.59
C THR A 243 14.67 4.83 -31.28
N ALA A 244 15.53 5.82 -31.11
CA ALA A 244 15.46 6.72 -29.96
C ALA A 244 14.00 7.08 -29.82
N GLY A 245 13.37 6.64 -28.73
CA GLY A 245 11.95 6.37 -28.64
C GLY A 245 11.21 7.28 -29.58
N GLY A 246 10.35 6.73 -30.45
CA GLY A 246 9.54 7.55 -31.31
C GLY A 246 8.82 8.53 -30.39
N GLY A 247 9.53 9.60 -29.98
CA GLY A 247 9.03 10.67 -29.17
C GLY A 247 7.84 11.15 -29.92
N GLU A 248 6.73 11.36 -29.23
CA GLU A 248 5.62 12.09 -29.82
C GLU A 248 6.20 13.24 -30.64
N THR A 249 5.64 13.54 -31.80
CA THR A 249 6.14 14.62 -32.66
C THR A 249 6.40 15.84 -31.80
N GLY A 250 7.67 16.23 -31.63
CA GLY A 250 8.07 17.36 -30.76
C GLY A 250 9.02 16.99 -29.58
N THR A 251 9.42 15.72 -29.43
CA THR A 251 10.41 15.33 -28.41
C THR A 251 11.74 16.02 -28.67
N ILE A 252 12.29 16.71 -27.67
CA ILE A 252 13.54 17.45 -27.73
C ILE A 252 14.66 16.88 -26.86
N TRP A 253 14.33 16.01 -25.89
CA TRP A 253 15.29 15.31 -25.06
C TRP A 253 14.72 14.00 -24.55
N THR A 254 15.54 12.93 -24.52
CA THR A 254 15.22 11.64 -23.90
C THR A 254 16.43 11.14 -23.09
N GLY A 255 16.19 10.42 -22.01
CA GLY A 255 17.26 9.86 -21.19
C GLY A 255 16.73 9.28 -19.87
N ASN A 256 17.65 9.07 -18.92
CA ASN A 256 17.35 8.69 -17.54
C ASN A 256 18.23 9.50 -16.58
N LYS A 257 17.86 10.77 -16.34
CA LYS A 257 18.63 11.66 -15.47
C LYS A 257 18.05 11.62 -14.06
N ASP A 258 18.75 10.96 -13.12
CA ASP A 258 18.38 10.98 -11.69
C ASP A 258 18.85 12.30 -11.04
N PHE A 259 17.92 13.00 -10.39
CA PHE A 259 18.18 14.24 -9.65
C PHE A 259 18.43 14.00 -8.16
N GLY A 260 18.70 12.75 -7.74
CA GLY A 260 19.12 12.43 -6.38
C GLY A 260 18.15 12.86 -5.28
N THR A 261 18.65 12.98 -4.04
CA THR A 261 17.85 13.35 -2.87
C THR A 261 18.08 14.78 -2.38
N ALA A 262 18.98 15.54 -3.05
CA ALA A 262 19.34 16.91 -2.70
C ALA A 262 19.58 17.72 -3.97
N TRP A 263 19.42 19.04 -3.89
CA TRP A 263 19.77 19.96 -4.97
C TRP A 263 21.27 19.89 -5.27
N GLY A 264 21.63 19.65 -6.52
CA GLY A 264 23.03 19.54 -6.95
C GLY A 264 23.19 18.93 -8.33
N GLU A 265 22.17 18.26 -8.84
CA GLU A 265 22.12 17.69 -10.18
C GLU A 265 21.33 18.60 -11.12
N TRP A 266 21.76 18.64 -12.39
CA TRP A 266 21.09 19.41 -13.44
C TRP A 266 21.29 18.78 -14.81
N GLU A 267 20.42 19.16 -15.75
CA GLU A 267 20.53 18.85 -17.19
C GLU A 267 20.45 20.14 -17.98
N THR A 268 21.27 20.27 -19.03
CA THR A 268 21.35 21.48 -19.87
C THR A 268 20.89 21.18 -21.28
N LEU A 269 19.89 21.92 -21.75
CA LEU A 269 19.39 21.87 -23.11
C LEU A 269 19.81 23.11 -23.88
N ALA A 270 20.45 22.91 -25.04
CA ALA A 270 20.95 24.01 -25.87
C ALA A 270 19.82 24.80 -26.54
N ALA A 271 20.08 26.05 -26.90
CA ALA A 271 19.09 26.93 -27.50
C ALA A 271 18.54 26.45 -28.85
N ASP A 272 19.34 25.76 -29.65
CA ASP A 272 18.97 25.21 -30.94
C ASP A 272 17.94 24.08 -30.85
N MET A 273 17.86 23.37 -29.71
CA MET A 273 16.81 22.37 -29.45
C MET A 273 15.41 23.01 -29.40
N PHE A 274 15.30 24.32 -29.22
CA PHE A 274 14.05 25.08 -29.15
C PHE A 274 13.80 25.93 -30.41
N ALA A 275 14.55 25.71 -31.50
CA ALA A 275 14.46 26.50 -32.73
C ALA A 275 13.01 26.50 -33.32
N ASP A 276 12.36 25.34 -33.27
CA ASP A 276 11.01 25.12 -33.81
C ASP A 276 9.90 25.32 -32.75
N ALA A 277 10.25 25.68 -31.52
CA ALA A 277 9.26 25.97 -30.47
C ALA A 277 8.47 27.19 -30.81
N VAL A 278 7.16 27.21 -30.52
CA VAL A 278 6.25 28.33 -30.73
C VAL A 278 5.47 28.67 -29.46
N GLU A 279 5.03 29.94 -29.37
CA GLU A 279 4.19 30.40 -28.26
C GLU A 279 2.89 29.59 -28.19
N GLY A 280 2.48 29.25 -27.00
CA GLY A 280 1.25 28.46 -26.72
C GLY A 280 1.44 26.95 -26.69
N GLN A 281 2.58 26.43 -27.10
CA GLN A 281 2.90 25.02 -26.86
C GLN A 281 3.10 24.74 -25.37
N LEU A 282 2.96 23.46 -24.99
CA LEU A 282 3.37 22.95 -23.69
C LEU A 282 4.80 22.38 -23.78
N LEU A 283 5.64 22.79 -22.85
CA LEU A 283 6.90 22.14 -22.56
C LEU A 283 6.60 21.09 -21.47
N ARG A 284 6.50 19.82 -21.85
CA ARG A 284 6.24 18.71 -20.92
C ARG A 284 7.55 18.07 -20.52
N VAL A 285 7.79 17.96 -19.22
CA VAL A 285 8.89 17.20 -18.61
C VAL A 285 8.32 15.94 -18.01
N ARG A 286 8.64 14.75 -18.57
CA ARG A 286 8.27 13.43 -18.05
C ARG A 286 9.30 12.91 -17.08
N PHE A 287 8.84 12.21 -16.06
CA PHE A 287 9.70 11.66 -15.03
C PHE A 287 9.06 10.42 -14.37
N ASN A 288 9.91 9.64 -13.72
CA ASN A 288 9.53 8.50 -12.88
C ASN A 288 10.31 8.53 -11.55
N ASN A 289 10.21 7.46 -10.76
CA ASN A 289 10.92 7.28 -9.48
C ASN A 289 10.77 8.47 -8.52
N LEU A 290 9.55 9.01 -8.40
CA LEU A 290 9.28 10.14 -7.49
C LEU A 290 9.52 9.75 -6.03
N ARG A 291 10.37 10.54 -5.37
CA ARG A 291 10.61 10.48 -3.93
C ARG A 291 9.75 11.52 -3.19
N ALA A 292 9.53 11.33 -1.91
CA ALA A 292 8.78 12.30 -1.11
C ALA A 292 9.46 13.68 -1.14
N GLY A 293 8.68 14.72 -1.47
CA GLY A 293 9.17 16.08 -1.57
C GLY A 293 9.93 16.40 -2.86
N ALA A 294 9.76 15.59 -3.92
CA ALA A 294 10.36 15.83 -5.22
C ALA A 294 10.01 17.22 -5.75
N GLN A 295 11.02 17.94 -6.26
CA GLN A 295 10.88 19.30 -6.77
C GLN A 295 11.65 19.47 -8.08
N LEU A 296 11.08 20.25 -8.99
CA LEU A 296 11.66 20.62 -10.28
C LEU A 296 11.73 22.14 -10.43
N LYS A 297 12.85 22.62 -10.98
CA LYS A 297 13.07 24.00 -11.38
C LYS A 297 13.55 24.06 -12.81
N VAL A 298 12.93 24.94 -13.60
CA VAL A 298 13.39 25.34 -14.95
C VAL A 298 14.08 26.67 -14.86
N SER A 299 15.33 26.75 -15.37
CA SER A 299 16.13 27.98 -15.44
C SER A 299 16.57 28.23 -16.86
N LYS A 300 17.00 29.48 -17.18
CA LYS A 300 17.68 29.78 -18.43
C LYS A 300 19.06 29.12 -18.46
N GLY A 301 19.66 28.95 -19.64
CA GLY A 301 21.00 28.36 -19.78
C GLY A 301 22.12 29.10 -19.04
N ASP A 302 21.86 30.32 -18.54
CA ASP A 302 22.77 31.10 -17.69
C ASP A 302 22.45 31.02 -16.18
N TRP A 303 21.60 30.07 -15.76
CA TRP A 303 21.12 29.84 -14.40
C TRP A 303 20.17 30.93 -13.84
N SER A 304 19.87 31.97 -14.58
CA SER A 304 18.87 32.94 -14.13
C SER A 304 17.46 32.38 -14.31
N ASP A 305 16.49 32.95 -13.57
CA ASP A 305 15.11 32.43 -13.54
C ASP A 305 14.47 32.49 -14.94
N MET A 306 13.82 31.36 -15.31
CA MET A 306 13.01 31.29 -16.51
C MET A 306 11.70 32.05 -16.28
N PRO A 307 11.29 32.95 -17.16
CA PRO A 307 9.99 33.59 -17.04
C PRO A 307 8.85 32.55 -17.00
N ASP A 308 7.86 32.78 -16.16
CA ASP A 308 6.64 31.96 -16.05
C ASP A 308 6.88 30.47 -15.68
N ALA A 309 8.05 30.16 -15.05
CA ALA A 309 8.40 28.84 -14.60
C ALA A 309 8.93 28.88 -13.15
N GLU A 310 8.02 28.75 -12.19
CA GLU A 310 8.36 28.66 -10.77
C GLU A 310 8.82 27.26 -10.39
N ILE A 311 9.45 27.11 -9.20
CA ILE A 311 9.74 25.79 -8.63
C ILE A 311 8.42 25.08 -8.32
N VAL A 312 8.28 23.83 -8.78
CA VAL A 312 7.08 23.03 -8.58
C VAL A 312 7.38 21.80 -7.74
N ASN A 313 6.42 21.41 -6.89
CA ASN A 313 6.41 20.11 -6.26
C ASN A 313 5.85 19.10 -7.26
N LEU A 314 6.57 18.03 -7.52
CA LEU A 314 6.18 17.05 -8.52
C LEU A 314 5.13 16.06 -8.00
N SER A 315 4.20 15.70 -8.88
CA SER A 315 3.22 14.64 -8.69
C SER A 315 2.86 14.04 -10.05
N GLY A 316 2.43 12.79 -10.09
CA GLY A 316 2.13 12.10 -11.34
C GLY A 316 3.39 11.71 -12.11
N ARG A 317 3.34 11.71 -13.43
CA ARG A 317 4.43 11.28 -14.33
C ARG A 317 5.01 12.38 -15.20
N TYR A 318 4.43 13.58 -15.21
CA TYR A 318 4.92 14.74 -15.97
C TYR A 318 4.59 16.06 -15.30
N GLN A 319 5.28 17.13 -15.76
CA GLN A 319 4.99 18.52 -15.45
C GLN A 319 4.95 19.33 -16.74
N ASP A 320 3.88 20.09 -16.94
CA ASP A 320 3.69 20.97 -18.09
C ASP A 320 3.98 22.44 -17.74
N TYR A 321 4.63 23.13 -18.67
CA TYR A 321 4.79 24.57 -18.67
C TYR A 321 4.27 25.13 -20.00
N THR A 322 3.34 26.07 -19.94
CA THR A 322 2.89 26.78 -21.16
C THR A 322 3.99 27.71 -21.63
N ILE A 323 4.47 27.54 -22.85
CA ILE A 323 5.48 28.42 -23.45
C ILE A 323 4.84 29.77 -23.75
N THR A 324 5.15 30.78 -22.93
CA THR A 324 4.76 32.15 -23.15
C THR A 324 5.74 32.83 -24.10
N ALA A 325 5.37 33.99 -24.70
CA ALA A 325 6.27 34.78 -25.53
C ALA A 325 7.58 35.14 -24.79
N ALA A 326 7.49 35.41 -23.48
CA ALA A 326 8.66 35.71 -22.64
C ALA A 326 9.58 34.49 -22.48
N MET A 327 8.98 33.34 -22.19
CA MET A 327 9.72 32.05 -22.07
C MET A 327 10.34 31.68 -23.41
N LEU A 328 9.58 31.71 -24.51
CA LEU A 328 10.05 31.37 -25.86
C LEU A 328 11.29 32.14 -26.25
N SER A 329 11.27 33.46 -26.05
CA SER A 329 12.41 34.33 -26.31
C SER A 329 13.67 33.92 -25.57
N LYS A 330 13.55 33.34 -24.36
CA LYS A 330 14.68 32.89 -23.55
C LYS A 330 15.14 31.47 -23.93
N LEU A 331 14.21 30.57 -24.20
CA LEU A 331 14.54 29.22 -24.69
C LEU A 331 15.37 29.31 -25.98
N GLN A 332 14.93 30.11 -26.97
CA GLN A 332 15.60 30.24 -28.23
C GLN A 332 16.93 31.02 -28.14
N ALA A 333 17.09 31.92 -27.18
CA ALA A 333 18.33 32.71 -27.03
C ALA A 333 19.36 32.04 -26.11
N ASN A 334 18.96 31.36 -25.06
CA ASN A 334 19.84 30.90 -23.98
C ASN A 334 19.78 29.38 -23.75
N GLY A 335 18.81 28.69 -24.34
CA GLY A 335 18.46 27.32 -23.92
C GLY A 335 17.86 27.24 -22.51
N MET A 336 17.91 26.08 -21.94
CA MET A 336 17.25 25.77 -20.67
C MET A 336 18.16 24.89 -19.78
N ILE A 337 18.03 25.07 -18.47
CA ILE A 337 18.57 24.15 -17.46
C ILE A 337 17.42 23.62 -16.63
N ILE A 338 17.32 22.29 -16.51
CA ILE A 338 16.46 21.62 -15.54
C ILE A 338 17.32 21.25 -14.36
N SER A 339 16.85 21.57 -13.15
CA SER A 339 17.43 21.18 -11.88
C SER A 339 16.35 20.75 -10.91
N GLY A 340 16.68 20.00 -9.88
CA GLY A 340 15.70 19.53 -8.94
C GLY A 340 16.25 18.52 -7.95
N LEU A 341 15.31 17.79 -7.31
CA LEU A 341 15.62 16.69 -6.41
C LEU A 341 14.46 15.68 -6.37
N GLY A 342 14.77 14.43 -6.13
CA GLY A 342 13.77 13.42 -5.81
C GLY A 342 13.04 12.79 -6.99
N PHE A 343 13.58 12.86 -8.23
CA PHE A 343 12.97 12.25 -9.40
C PHE A 343 13.99 11.84 -10.45
N THR A 344 13.59 11.00 -11.39
CA THR A 344 14.37 10.66 -12.58
C THR A 344 13.65 11.21 -13.81
N MET A 345 14.25 12.16 -14.52
CA MET A 345 13.72 12.71 -15.78
C MET A 345 13.93 11.72 -16.92
N THR A 346 12.88 11.49 -17.72
CA THR A 346 12.91 10.51 -18.82
C THR A 346 12.75 11.13 -20.20
N GLU A 347 11.98 12.24 -20.31
CA GLU A 347 11.71 12.89 -21.60
C GLU A 347 11.40 14.37 -21.42
N ILE A 348 11.69 15.17 -22.45
CA ILE A 348 11.18 16.53 -22.62
C ILE A 348 10.61 16.67 -24.02
N ILE A 349 9.35 17.11 -24.09
CA ILE A 349 8.60 17.18 -25.34
C ILE A 349 7.86 18.52 -25.48
N LEU A 350 7.79 19.06 -26.70
CA LEU A 350 6.97 20.20 -27.07
C LEU A 350 5.66 19.71 -27.67
N ILE A 351 4.54 20.04 -27.04
CA ILE A 351 3.20 19.55 -27.42
C ILE A 351 2.32 20.76 -27.80
N ASN A 352 1.63 20.67 -28.94
CA ASN A 352 0.55 21.60 -29.21
C ASN A 352 -0.67 21.19 -28.38
N PRO A 353 -1.27 22.09 -27.58
CA PRO A 353 -2.44 21.73 -26.77
C PRO A 353 -3.60 21.15 -27.58
N ALA A 354 -3.71 21.50 -28.86
CA ALA A 354 -4.73 20.96 -29.76
C ALA A 354 -4.53 19.49 -30.13
N ASP A 355 -3.30 18.96 -29.99
CA ASP A 355 -2.94 17.58 -30.27
C ASP A 355 -3.17 16.67 -29.03
N LEU A 356 -3.34 17.28 -27.84
CA LEU A 356 -3.69 16.52 -26.64
C LEU A 356 -5.13 16.02 -26.72
N LYS A 357 -5.30 14.73 -26.46
CA LYS A 357 -6.61 14.08 -26.43
C LYS A 357 -6.82 13.38 -25.08
N PRO A 358 -6.94 14.14 -23.99
CA PRO A 358 -7.19 13.54 -22.71
C PRO A 358 -8.51 12.78 -22.69
N LEU A 359 -8.47 11.55 -22.21
CA LEU A 359 -9.64 10.69 -22.03
C LEU A 359 -10.35 11.03 -20.71
N THR A 360 -11.64 10.80 -20.63
CA THR A 360 -12.36 10.87 -19.35
C THR A 360 -12.21 9.54 -18.63
N LEU A 361 -11.67 9.57 -17.40
CA LEU A 361 -11.23 8.39 -16.67
C LEU A 361 -12.00 8.27 -15.35
N SER A 362 -12.35 7.03 -14.98
CA SER A 362 -12.83 6.72 -13.63
C SER A 362 -12.51 5.28 -13.26
N VAL A 363 -12.38 5.01 -11.94
CA VAL A 363 -12.14 3.68 -11.38
C VAL A 363 -13.25 3.41 -10.36
N PRO A 364 -14.32 2.68 -10.74
CA PRO A 364 -15.43 2.40 -9.84
C PRO A 364 -15.03 1.41 -8.74
N VAL A 365 -15.66 1.55 -7.57
CA VAL A 365 -15.51 0.58 -6.48
C VAL A 365 -16.13 -0.75 -6.89
N THR A 366 -15.39 -1.83 -6.78
CA THR A 366 -15.85 -3.21 -7.01
C THR A 366 -15.57 -4.06 -5.77
N GLY A 367 -16.54 -4.87 -5.33
CA GLY A 367 -16.38 -5.75 -4.18
C GLY A 367 -15.95 -5.06 -2.89
N ASN A 368 -16.31 -3.79 -2.68
CA ASN A 368 -15.81 -2.94 -1.60
C ASN A 368 -14.28 -2.84 -1.54
N TRP A 369 -13.60 -3.14 -2.65
CA TRP A 369 -12.13 -3.28 -2.73
C TRP A 369 -11.55 -4.27 -1.70
N VAL A 370 -12.28 -5.34 -1.44
CA VAL A 370 -11.81 -6.49 -0.67
C VAL A 370 -12.00 -7.73 -1.54
N PHE A 371 -10.91 -8.42 -1.82
CA PHE A 371 -10.87 -9.56 -2.74
C PHE A 371 -10.36 -10.81 -2.02
N ALA A 372 -10.65 -11.99 -2.60
CA ALA A 372 -10.23 -13.27 -2.01
C ALA A 372 -8.76 -13.61 -2.32
N ALA A 373 -8.33 -13.49 -3.59
CA ALA A 373 -6.96 -13.88 -3.98
C ALA A 373 -6.43 -13.00 -5.11
N ARG A 374 -7.23 -12.82 -6.18
CA ARG A 374 -6.86 -12.03 -7.35
C ARG A 374 -7.74 -10.79 -7.43
N PRO A 375 -7.17 -9.60 -7.29
CA PRO A 375 -7.94 -8.38 -7.48
C PRO A 375 -8.27 -8.19 -8.96
N SER A 376 -9.50 -7.79 -9.24
CA SER A 376 -9.95 -7.32 -10.55
C SER A 376 -10.22 -5.84 -10.46
N VAL A 377 -9.43 -5.04 -11.15
CA VAL A 377 -9.57 -3.57 -11.18
C VAL A 377 -10.19 -3.18 -12.52
N THR A 378 -11.26 -2.41 -12.47
CA THR A 378 -11.93 -1.87 -13.64
C THR A 378 -11.55 -0.40 -13.82
N VAL A 379 -10.99 -0.06 -14.97
CA VAL A 379 -10.79 1.33 -15.38
C VAL A 379 -11.82 1.66 -16.46
N HIS A 380 -12.65 2.64 -16.18
CA HIS A 380 -13.61 3.15 -17.17
C HIS A 380 -12.94 4.27 -17.94
N VAL A 381 -12.91 4.13 -19.27
CA VAL A 381 -12.29 5.08 -20.20
C VAL A 381 -13.33 5.55 -21.19
N GLU A 382 -13.50 6.87 -21.35
CA GLU A 382 -14.43 7.49 -22.30
C GLU A 382 -13.64 8.37 -23.28
N ASN A 383 -13.84 8.16 -24.55
CA ASN A 383 -13.29 8.97 -25.65
C ASN A 383 -14.31 10.03 -26.11
N PRO A 384 -14.13 11.31 -25.76
CA PRO A 384 -15.06 12.36 -26.16
C PRO A 384 -14.84 12.88 -27.60
N TYR A 385 -13.87 12.35 -28.35
CA TYR A 385 -13.47 12.84 -29.66
C TYR A 385 -14.20 12.13 -30.80
N GLU A 386 -14.21 12.76 -31.98
CA GLU A 386 -14.82 12.24 -33.21
C GLU A 386 -13.94 11.21 -33.96
N GLU A 387 -12.79 10.87 -33.40
CA GLU A 387 -11.86 9.87 -33.92
C GLU A 387 -11.49 8.85 -32.82
N ALA A 388 -10.99 7.68 -33.20
CA ALA A 388 -10.53 6.69 -32.26
C ALA A 388 -9.26 7.20 -31.54
N VAL A 389 -9.14 6.89 -30.24
CA VAL A 389 -7.98 7.23 -29.42
C VAL A 389 -7.46 5.97 -28.75
N SER A 390 -6.15 5.75 -28.82
CA SER A 390 -5.49 4.63 -28.12
C SER A 390 -5.38 4.95 -26.63
N ALA A 391 -5.80 4.00 -25.80
CA ALA A 391 -5.68 4.05 -24.33
C ALA A 391 -4.73 2.95 -23.87
N THR A 392 -3.57 3.34 -23.34
CA THR A 392 -2.68 2.43 -22.61
C THR A 392 -3.04 2.53 -21.14
N VAL A 393 -3.71 1.48 -20.62
CA VAL A 393 -4.10 1.36 -19.22
C VAL A 393 -3.03 0.59 -18.48
N GLU A 394 -2.46 1.20 -17.46
CA GLU A 394 -1.45 0.60 -16.58
C GLU A 394 -1.94 0.62 -15.13
N ILE A 395 -1.75 -0.49 -14.42
CA ILE A 395 -2.04 -0.59 -12.99
C ILE A 395 -0.77 -1.06 -12.27
N GLU A 396 -0.15 -0.14 -11.56
CA GLU A 396 0.97 -0.45 -10.67
C GLU A 396 0.44 -0.95 -9.34
N LEU A 397 0.88 -2.14 -8.91
CA LEU A 397 0.54 -2.73 -7.63
C LEU A 397 1.72 -2.72 -6.68
N THR A 398 1.51 -2.20 -5.48
CA THR A 398 2.47 -2.29 -4.37
C THR A 398 1.80 -2.86 -3.13
N THR A 399 2.59 -3.35 -2.17
CA THR A 399 2.09 -3.56 -0.81
C THR A 399 1.77 -2.22 -0.16
N ASP A 400 1.07 -2.21 0.97
CA ASP A 400 0.85 -1.02 1.81
C ASP A 400 2.15 -0.40 2.35
N LYS A 401 3.25 -1.17 2.37
CA LYS A 401 4.63 -0.73 2.69
C LYS A 401 5.41 -0.25 1.47
N ALA A 402 4.72 0.04 0.36
CA ALA A 402 5.28 0.53 -0.90
C ALA A 402 6.32 -0.42 -1.58
N VAL A 403 6.27 -1.72 -1.32
CA VAL A 403 7.07 -2.71 -2.03
C VAL A 403 6.34 -3.08 -3.32
N ALA A 404 7.01 -2.99 -4.47
CA ALA A 404 6.45 -3.35 -5.77
C ALA A 404 6.03 -4.84 -5.80
N VAL A 405 4.85 -5.10 -6.37
CA VAL A 405 4.25 -6.44 -6.47
C VAL A 405 4.08 -6.85 -7.92
N ASP A 406 3.41 -6.01 -8.73
CA ASP A 406 3.07 -6.32 -10.12
C ASP A 406 2.78 -5.03 -10.89
N THR A 407 2.82 -5.10 -12.22
CA THR A 407 2.36 -4.04 -13.11
C THR A 407 1.55 -4.66 -14.23
N LEU A 408 0.26 -4.32 -14.29
CA LEU A 408 -0.67 -4.82 -15.30
C LEU A 408 -0.81 -3.77 -16.41
N ILE A 409 -0.69 -4.17 -17.68
CA ILE A 409 -0.79 -3.24 -18.81
C ILE A 409 -1.75 -3.81 -19.86
N GLU A 410 -2.62 -2.93 -20.37
CA GLU A 410 -3.51 -3.26 -21.48
C GLU A 410 -3.66 -2.05 -22.42
N VAL A 411 -3.56 -2.29 -23.73
CA VAL A 411 -3.75 -1.27 -24.76
C VAL A 411 -5.07 -1.51 -25.47
N ARG A 412 -5.90 -0.47 -25.61
CA ARG A 412 -7.21 -0.48 -26.27
C ARG A 412 -7.37 0.73 -27.18
N GLU A 413 -7.96 0.48 -28.38
CA GLU A 413 -8.46 1.52 -29.24
C GLU A 413 -9.90 1.86 -28.84
N ILE A 414 -10.12 3.03 -28.25
CA ILE A 414 -11.44 3.50 -27.87
C ILE A 414 -12.05 4.25 -29.07
N ALA A 415 -13.10 3.68 -29.67
CA ALA A 415 -13.74 4.28 -30.85
C ALA A 415 -14.27 5.70 -30.58
N ALA A 416 -14.47 6.47 -31.64
CA ALA A 416 -15.00 7.84 -31.59
C ALA A 416 -16.30 7.92 -30.76
N GLY A 417 -16.35 8.75 -29.75
CA GLY A 417 -17.52 8.98 -28.87
C GLY A 417 -17.93 7.75 -28.02
N ALA A 418 -17.08 6.73 -27.94
CA ALA A 418 -17.36 5.50 -27.17
C ALA A 418 -16.76 5.54 -25.77
N SER A 419 -17.25 4.65 -24.92
CA SER A 419 -16.67 4.36 -23.62
C SER A 419 -16.49 2.86 -23.42
N GLU A 420 -15.45 2.45 -22.71
CA GLU A 420 -15.15 1.05 -22.38
C GLU A 420 -14.77 0.86 -20.92
N ASN A 421 -15.11 -0.31 -20.37
CA ASN A 421 -14.61 -0.79 -19.10
C ASN A 421 -13.47 -1.77 -19.37
N ILE A 422 -12.26 -1.37 -19.05
CA ILE A 422 -11.06 -2.21 -19.19
C ILE A 422 -10.80 -2.84 -17.82
N VAL A 423 -10.79 -4.17 -17.78
CA VAL A 423 -10.66 -4.94 -16.54
C VAL A 423 -9.33 -5.67 -16.55
N LEU A 424 -8.47 -5.32 -15.61
CA LEU A 424 -7.19 -5.99 -15.41
C LEU A 424 -7.22 -6.81 -14.13
N THR A 425 -6.68 -8.04 -14.20
CA THR A 425 -6.64 -8.99 -13.07
C THR A 425 -5.21 -9.54 -12.97
N THR A 426 -4.69 -9.68 -11.76
CA THR A 426 -3.36 -10.27 -11.54
C THR A 426 -3.28 -11.71 -12.02
N ASP A 427 -2.15 -12.10 -12.59
CA ASP A 427 -1.91 -13.47 -13.06
C ASP A 427 -1.72 -14.45 -11.90
N ALA A 428 -1.12 -14.00 -10.81
CA ALA A 428 -0.89 -14.79 -9.61
C ALA A 428 -1.83 -14.39 -8.46
N ASP A 429 -2.05 -15.33 -7.54
CA ASP A 429 -2.76 -15.06 -6.30
C ASP A 429 -1.89 -14.20 -5.38
N LEU A 430 -2.48 -13.14 -4.83
CA LEU A 430 -1.83 -12.32 -3.83
C LEU A 430 -2.04 -12.90 -2.43
N ALA A 431 -1.04 -12.77 -1.57
CA ALA A 431 -1.13 -13.17 -0.17
C ALA A 431 -2.13 -12.29 0.60
N ALA A 432 -2.62 -12.77 1.75
CA ALA A 432 -3.42 -11.95 2.66
C ALA A 432 -2.65 -10.68 3.05
N GLY A 433 -3.24 -9.50 2.84
CA GLY A 433 -2.56 -8.23 3.05
C GLY A 433 -3.36 -7.05 2.51
N PHE A 434 -2.80 -5.85 2.71
CA PHE A 434 -3.28 -4.65 2.04
C PHE A 434 -2.30 -4.23 0.95
N TYR A 435 -2.85 -3.73 -0.14
CA TYR A 435 -2.12 -3.36 -1.35
C TYR A 435 -2.62 -2.02 -1.86
N LYS A 436 -1.78 -1.34 -2.60
CA LYS A 436 -2.13 -0.10 -3.31
C LYS A 436 -2.11 -0.36 -4.81
N ALA A 437 -3.19 0.02 -5.49
CA ALA A 437 -3.26 0.10 -6.94
C ALA A 437 -3.13 1.57 -7.37
N THR A 438 -2.26 1.83 -8.35
CA THR A 438 -2.15 3.13 -9.03
C THR A 438 -2.54 2.92 -10.48
N CYS A 439 -3.73 3.39 -10.87
CA CYS A 439 -4.28 3.25 -12.21
C CYS A 439 -3.93 4.48 -13.04
N ILE A 440 -3.28 4.27 -14.17
CA ILE A 440 -2.76 5.30 -15.08
C ILE A 440 -3.26 4.99 -16.48
N VAL A 441 -3.63 6.02 -17.23
CA VAL A 441 -4.02 5.89 -18.64
C VAL A 441 -3.33 6.99 -19.43
N ASN A 442 -2.50 6.62 -20.41
CA ASN A 442 -1.70 7.56 -21.21
C ASN A 442 -0.94 8.59 -20.35
N ASP A 443 -0.26 8.14 -19.28
CA ASP A 443 0.43 8.92 -18.25
C ASP A 443 -0.47 9.72 -17.28
N ASP A 444 -1.76 9.82 -17.54
CA ASP A 444 -2.70 10.50 -16.64
C ASP A 444 -3.15 9.58 -15.51
N LEU A 445 -3.02 10.06 -14.26
CA LEU A 445 -3.49 9.33 -13.09
C LEU A 445 -5.02 9.27 -13.09
N ALA A 446 -5.58 8.09 -13.34
CA ALA A 446 -7.00 7.86 -13.20
C ALA A 446 -7.42 7.78 -11.73
N ARG A 447 -6.71 6.95 -10.95
CA ARG A 447 -6.91 6.80 -9.51
C ARG A 447 -5.78 6.03 -8.84
N ALA A 448 -5.48 6.39 -7.58
CA ALA A 448 -4.72 5.51 -6.67
C ALA A 448 -5.61 5.15 -5.48
N PHE A 449 -5.60 3.88 -5.06
CA PHE A 449 -6.42 3.41 -3.94
C PHE A 449 -5.81 2.17 -3.26
N VAL A 450 -6.16 2.00 -1.98
CA VAL A 450 -5.79 0.81 -1.19
C VAL A 450 -6.93 -0.20 -1.23
N PHE A 451 -6.59 -1.48 -1.35
CA PHE A 451 -7.52 -2.60 -1.31
C PHE A 451 -6.99 -3.73 -0.42
N GLY A 452 -7.86 -4.63 0.00
CA GLY A 452 -7.51 -5.78 0.85
C GLY A 452 -7.64 -7.11 0.12
N ILE A 453 -6.71 -8.03 0.39
CA ILE A 453 -6.79 -9.45 0.03
C ILE A 453 -6.94 -10.24 1.32
N ASN A 454 -8.07 -10.94 1.49
CA ASN A 454 -8.38 -11.75 2.67
C ASN A 454 -7.94 -11.07 3.99
N PRO A 455 -8.37 -9.84 4.31
CA PRO A 455 -7.81 -9.10 5.45
C PRO A 455 -7.94 -9.86 6.78
N THR A 456 -8.98 -10.68 6.94
CA THR A 456 -9.19 -11.48 8.16
C THR A 456 -8.19 -12.64 8.33
N ASP A 457 -7.41 -12.96 7.30
CA ASP A 457 -6.36 -13.98 7.33
C ASP A 457 -4.97 -13.38 7.62
N ILE A 458 -4.86 -12.05 7.74
CA ILE A 458 -3.61 -11.38 8.13
C ILE A 458 -3.26 -11.77 9.56
N VAL A 459 -2.01 -12.20 9.76
CA VAL A 459 -1.49 -12.63 11.06
C VAL A 459 -0.57 -11.56 11.63
N SER A 460 -1.05 -10.86 12.66
CA SER A 460 -0.26 -9.93 13.49
C SER A 460 -0.22 -10.50 14.92
N ALA A 461 0.72 -11.40 15.19
CA ALA A 461 0.76 -12.10 16.47
C ALA A 461 0.98 -11.12 17.65
N PRO A 462 0.33 -11.34 18.81
CA PRO A 462 0.63 -10.59 20.02
C PRO A 462 2.11 -10.73 20.42
N ASP A 463 2.72 -9.61 20.81
CA ASP A 463 4.14 -9.48 21.19
C ASP A 463 4.31 -8.98 22.63
N LYS A 464 3.39 -9.39 23.52
CA LYS A 464 3.37 -9.05 24.94
C LYS A 464 4.70 -9.36 25.61
N GLN A 465 5.24 -8.40 26.35
CA GLN A 465 6.38 -8.61 27.21
C GLN A 465 6.04 -9.54 28.39
N ALA A 466 7.04 -10.23 28.94
CA ALA A 466 6.85 -11.23 30.00
C ALA A 466 6.17 -10.66 31.26
N ASP A 467 6.33 -9.37 31.54
CA ASP A 467 5.73 -8.65 32.69
C ASP A 467 4.43 -7.91 32.35
N TYR A 468 3.90 -8.03 31.13
CA TYR A 468 2.74 -7.28 30.65
C TYR A 468 1.54 -7.32 31.60
N ASP A 469 1.12 -8.51 32.02
CA ASP A 469 -0.05 -8.68 32.90
C ASP A 469 0.23 -8.10 34.31
N THR A 470 1.45 -8.29 34.82
CA THR A 470 1.89 -7.72 36.10
C THR A 470 1.94 -6.21 36.05
N TYR A 471 2.42 -5.63 34.95
CA TYR A 471 2.48 -4.19 34.72
C TYR A 471 1.08 -3.56 34.78
N TRP A 472 0.11 -4.10 34.05
CA TRP A 472 -1.26 -3.58 34.06
C TRP A 472 -1.97 -3.85 35.39
N ALA A 473 -1.70 -4.96 36.06
CA ALA A 473 -2.21 -5.21 37.43
C ALA A 473 -1.70 -4.16 38.41
N ALA A 474 -0.41 -3.80 38.33
CA ALA A 474 0.18 -2.73 39.18
C ALA A 474 -0.46 -1.36 38.87
N ALA A 475 -0.71 -1.02 37.61
CA ALA A 475 -1.40 0.22 37.22
C ALA A 475 -2.83 0.30 37.80
N LYS A 476 -3.58 -0.81 37.74
CA LYS A 476 -4.93 -0.90 38.36
C LYS A 476 -4.86 -0.76 39.88
N THR A 477 -3.92 -1.43 40.53
CA THR A 477 -3.73 -1.31 42.00
C THR A 477 -3.40 0.12 42.38
N GLN A 478 -2.56 0.83 41.60
CA GLN A 478 -2.26 2.24 41.83
C GLN A 478 -3.53 3.09 41.68
N LEU A 479 -4.36 2.84 40.65
CA LEU A 479 -5.61 3.54 40.43
C LEU A 479 -6.61 3.30 41.59
N GLU A 480 -6.70 2.07 42.09
CA GLU A 480 -7.56 1.71 43.23
C GLU A 480 -7.18 2.48 44.49
N ALA A 481 -5.90 2.77 44.71
CA ALA A 481 -5.41 3.54 45.82
C ALA A 481 -5.70 5.05 45.72
N VAL A 482 -6.04 5.56 44.53
CA VAL A 482 -6.42 6.95 44.29
C VAL A 482 -7.90 7.14 44.64
N PRO A 483 -8.27 7.95 45.65
CA PRO A 483 -9.66 8.33 45.90
C PRO A 483 -10.23 9.04 44.67
N MET A 484 -11.34 8.57 44.14
CA MET A 484 -11.96 9.12 42.94
C MET A 484 -12.30 10.61 43.05
N ASN A 485 -12.72 11.05 44.24
CA ASN A 485 -13.10 12.44 44.58
C ASN A 485 -13.98 13.08 43.51
N ALA A 486 -15.00 12.35 43.07
CA ALA A 486 -15.90 12.78 41.98
C ALA A 486 -16.65 14.06 42.37
N THR A 487 -16.54 15.08 41.55
CA THR A 487 -17.37 16.30 41.65
C THR A 487 -18.24 16.40 40.41
N LEU A 488 -19.53 16.75 40.61
CA LEU A 488 -20.51 16.92 39.55
C LEU A 488 -21.05 18.35 39.59
N THR A 489 -20.89 19.04 38.45
CA THR A 489 -21.44 20.41 38.25
C THR A 489 -22.49 20.32 37.14
N GLU A 490 -23.75 20.57 37.46
CA GLU A 490 -24.86 20.52 36.50
C GLU A 490 -24.69 21.63 35.45
N ILE A 491 -24.83 21.24 34.17
CA ILE A 491 -24.83 22.16 33.04
C ILE A 491 -26.27 22.41 32.64
N THR A 492 -26.87 23.42 33.21
CA THR A 492 -28.31 23.72 33.07
C THR A 492 -28.73 23.95 31.63
N ALA A 493 -27.86 24.58 30.82
CA ALA A 493 -28.12 24.83 29.40
C ALA A 493 -28.24 23.52 28.56
N LYS A 494 -27.68 22.40 29.04
CA LYS A 494 -27.73 21.10 28.37
C LYS A 494 -28.67 20.11 29.06
N SER A 495 -29.19 20.48 30.24
CA SER A 495 -30.09 19.67 31.05
C SER A 495 -31.56 19.88 30.65
N THR A 496 -32.35 18.84 30.79
CA THR A 496 -33.82 18.84 30.56
C THR A 496 -34.50 18.14 31.71
N ALA A 497 -35.83 18.10 31.70
CA ALA A 497 -36.59 17.35 32.70
C ALA A 497 -36.39 15.84 32.61
N ALA A 498 -36.04 15.32 31.43
CA ALA A 498 -35.84 13.90 31.19
C ALA A 498 -34.42 13.42 31.49
N ARG A 499 -33.43 14.30 31.41
CA ARG A 499 -32.03 14.00 31.70
C ARG A 499 -31.30 15.23 32.21
N LYS A 500 -30.29 15.00 33.02
CA LYS A 500 -29.34 16.01 33.44
C LYS A 500 -27.98 15.77 32.79
N VAL A 501 -27.28 16.87 32.49
CA VAL A 501 -25.89 16.85 31.98
C VAL A 501 -25.00 17.50 33.02
N TYR A 502 -23.95 16.79 33.45
CA TYR A 502 -22.98 17.24 34.40
C TYR A 502 -21.59 17.33 33.77
N LEU A 503 -20.83 18.38 34.06
CA LEU A 503 -19.39 18.34 34.05
C LEU A 503 -18.93 17.54 35.28
N VAL A 504 -18.17 16.48 35.02
CA VAL A 504 -17.63 15.60 36.07
C VAL A 504 -16.12 15.78 36.10
N GLU A 505 -15.56 15.93 37.31
CA GLU A 505 -14.13 15.87 37.54
C GLU A 505 -13.82 14.67 38.44
N LEU A 506 -12.82 13.88 38.06
CA LEU A 506 -12.38 12.67 38.73
C LEU A 506 -10.87 12.72 38.95
N GLN A 507 -10.39 12.19 40.07
CA GLN A 507 -8.95 11.97 40.28
C GLN A 507 -8.53 10.64 39.67
N SER A 508 -7.42 10.65 38.93
CA SER A 508 -6.78 9.48 38.32
C SER A 508 -5.32 9.37 38.76
N ILE A 509 -4.59 8.36 38.29
CA ILE A 509 -3.20 8.15 38.68
C ILE A 509 -2.31 9.35 38.27
N PRO A 510 -1.20 9.61 39.00
CA PRO A 510 -0.23 10.65 38.65
C PRO A 510 0.33 10.50 37.22
N ASP A 511 0.78 11.62 36.64
CA ASP A 511 1.37 11.68 35.30
C ASP A 511 2.91 11.66 35.32
N GLY A 512 3.52 11.60 36.46
CA GLY A 512 4.98 11.63 36.62
C GLY A 512 5.60 13.05 36.65
N LEU A 513 4.83 14.11 36.38
CA LEU A 513 5.29 15.50 36.57
C LEU A 513 5.29 15.89 38.07
N THR A 514 4.25 15.46 38.73
CA THR A 514 4.12 15.56 40.18
C THR A 514 3.77 14.20 40.77
N GLY A 515 3.83 14.06 42.11
CA GLY A 515 3.31 12.87 42.80
C GLY A 515 1.79 12.90 43.03
N ASP A 516 1.11 13.96 42.58
CA ASP A 516 -0.30 14.18 42.86
C ASP A 516 -1.18 13.51 41.82
N PRO A 517 -2.39 13.03 42.16
CA PRO A 517 -3.37 12.53 41.21
C PRO A 517 -3.74 13.58 40.15
N VAL A 518 -3.88 13.13 38.89
CA VAL A 518 -4.33 13.98 37.80
C VAL A 518 -5.85 14.13 37.81
N THR A 519 -6.33 15.35 37.63
CA THR A 519 -7.79 15.57 37.42
C THR A 519 -8.16 15.35 35.98
N ILE A 520 -8.97 14.33 35.73
CA ILE A 520 -9.61 14.08 34.43
C ILE A 520 -11.05 14.57 34.45
N ARG A 521 -11.63 14.79 33.26
CA ARG A 521 -12.94 15.41 33.13
C ARG A 521 -13.78 14.69 32.10
N GLY A 522 -15.10 14.91 32.20
CA GLY A 522 -16.04 14.40 31.19
C GLY A 522 -17.43 14.97 31.39
N TYR A 523 -18.27 14.67 30.43
CA TYR A 523 -19.70 14.97 30.56
C TYR A 523 -20.47 13.69 30.89
N TYR A 524 -21.26 13.74 31.93
CA TYR A 524 -22.17 12.66 32.31
C TYR A 524 -23.62 13.08 32.00
N CYS A 525 -24.27 12.27 31.15
CA CYS A 525 -25.69 12.43 30.80
C CYS A 525 -26.50 11.42 31.61
N GLU A 526 -27.24 11.93 32.61
CA GLU A 526 -27.98 11.14 33.58
C GLU A 526 -29.48 11.16 33.31
N PRO A 527 -30.14 10.00 32.98
CA PRO A 527 -31.58 9.87 32.91
C PRO A 527 -32.26 10.22 34.26
N GLN A 528 -33.46 10.82 34.20
CA GLN A 528 -34.16 11.36 35.40
C GLN A 528 -35.45 10.63 35.68
N ASP A 529 -35.74 9.48 35.09
CA ASP A 529 -36.93 8.66 35.33
C ASP A 529 -36.82 7.72 36.53
N GLY A 530 -35.69 7.74 37.25
CA GLY A 530 -35.42 6.92 38.42
C GLY A 530 -35.13 5.44 38.12
N GLN A 531 -34.86 5.08 36.85
CA GLN A 531 -34.49 3.73 36.42
C GLN A 531 -33.01 3.64 36.15
N ALA A 532 -32.47 2.41 36.18
CA ALA A 532 -31.14 2.13 35.68
C ALA A 532 -31.17 1.92 34.17
N HIS A 533 -30.28 2.55 33.44
CA HIS A 533 -30.19 2.55 31.98
C HIS A 533 -28.90 1.92 31.51
N PRO A 534 -28.88 1.29 30.32
CA PRO A 534 -27.66 0.85 29.66
C PRO A 534 -26.63 1.97 29.62
N VAL A 535 -25.35 1.62 29.82
CA VAL A 535 -24.25 2.59 29.89
C VAL A 535 -23.50 2.59 28.57
N ILE A 536 -23.22 3.78 28.01
CA ILE A 536 -22.30 3.97 26.89
C ILE A 536 -21.14 4.85 27.34
N MET A 537 -19.92 4.36 27.16
CA MET A 537 -18.68 5.13 27.31
C MET A 537 -18.27 5.66 25.95
N HIS A 538 -18.04 6.98 25.84
CA HIS A 538 -17.60 7.65 24.62
C HIS A 538 -16.17 8.16 24.76
N TYR A 539 -15.28 7.81 23.81
CA TYR A 539 -13.89 8.17 23.84
C TYR A 539 -13.50 9.01 22.64
N LEU A 540 -12.74 10.09 22.87
CA LEU A 540 -12.33 11.06 21.87
C LEU A 540 -11.04 10.65 21.13
N GLY A 541 -10.89 11.15 19.89
CA GLY A 541 -9.69 11.02 19.08
C GLY A 541 -8.47 11.78 19.62
N TYR A 542 -7.33 11.65 18.96
CA TYR A 542 -6.07 12.35 19.28
C TYR A 542 -6.24 13.86 19.08
N ASP A 543 -5.62 14.64 19.97
CA ASP A 543 -5.73 16.12 19.97
C ASP A 543 -7.16 16.67 19.89
N SER A 544 -8.13 15.84 20.27
CA SER A 544 -9.54 16.18 20.29
C SER A 544 -9.94 16.78 21.64
N GLY A 545 -11.10 17.41 21.66
CA GLY A 545 -11.71 17.99 22.86
C GLY A 545 -13.13 18.43 22.57
N TYR A 546 -13.91 18.64 23.61
CA TYR A 546 -15.26 19.21 23.51
C TYR A 546 -15.15 20.72 23.34
N ARG A 547 -15.37 21.23 22.10
CA ARG A 547 -15.22 22.65 21.74
C ARG A 547 -16.21 23.06 20.66
N PRO A 548 -16.50 24.37 20.49
CA PRO A 548 -17.31 24.87 19.40
C PRO A 548 -16.71 24.52 18.03
N GLY A 549 -17.56 24.01 17.15
CA GLY A 549 -17.13 23.52 15.85
C GLY A 549 -16.36 22.19 15.89
N GLY A 550 -16.13 21.62 17.08
CA GLY A 550 -15.61 20.28 17.30
C GLY A 550 -16.70 19.29 17.70
N GLN A 551 -16.28 18.27 18.47
CA GLN A 551 -17.22 17.27 18.97
C GLN A 551 -18.06 17.84 20.11
N ASP A 552 -19.36 17.82 19.96
CA ASP A 552 -20.33 18.26 20.95
C ASP A 552 -20.99 17.06 21.65
N VAL A 553 -21.36 17.25 22.90
CA VAL A 553 -22.09 16.22 23.66
C VAL A 553 -23.48 16.06 23.09
N LYS A 554 -23.75 14.89 22.50
CA LYS A 554 -25.03 14.55 21.88
C LYS A 554 -25.59 13.28 22.54
N PRO A 555 -26.30 13.41 23.67
CA PRO A 555 -26.90 12.23 24.32
C PRO A 555 -27.81 11.44 23.38
N TYR A 556 -27.69 10.15 23.42
CA TYR A 556 -28.45 9.25 22.54
C TYR A 556 -29.89 9.06 23.06
N CYS A 557 -30.74 9.99 22.70
CA CYS A 557 -32.19 9.93 22.97
C CYS A 557 -32.96 9.89 21.63
N PRO A 558 -33.23 8.71 21.04
CA PRO A 558 -33.89 8.59 19.72
C PRO A 558 -35.25 9.28 19.66
N SER A 559 -36.02 9.27 20.78
CA SER A 559 -37.30 9.98 20.93
C SER A 559 -37.17 11.38 21.49
N GLY A 560 -35.97 11.95 21.51
CA GLY A 560 -35.63 13.23 22.15
C GLY A 560 -35.60 13.06 23.69
N ASP A 561 -35.92 14.14 24.40
CA ASP A 561 -35.86 14.14 25.87
C ASP A 561 -36.98 13.35 26.53
N ALA A 562 -37.99 12.90 25.79
CA ALA A 562 -39.14 12.16 26.35
C ALA A 562 -38.78 10.74 26.81
N GLU A 563 -37.77 10.12 26.19
CA GLU A 563 -37.35 8.75 26.49
C GLU A 563 -35.83 8.64 26.52
N PRO A 564 -35.14 9.04 27.59
CA PRO A 564 -33.69 8.86 27.72
C PRO A 564 -33.42 7.35 27.86
N ASN A 565 -32.69 6.79 26.87
CA ASN A 565 -32.47 5.35 26.77
C ASN A 565 -31.13 4.89 27.37
N TYR A 566 -30.21 5.81 27.61
CA TYR A 566 -28.84 5.51 28.06
C TYR A 566 -28.33 6.46 29.11
N ALA A 567 -27.54 5.94 30.03
CA ALA A 567 -26.66 6.72 30.90
C ALA A 567 -25.31 6.79 30.18
N GLU A 568 -24.82 7.99 29.87
CA GLU A 568 -23.67 8.17 28.97
C GLU A 568 -22.56 8.94 29.63
N PHE A 569 -21.31 8.56 29.36
CA PHE A 569 -20.13 9.29 29.79
C PHE A 569 -19.21 9.62 28.63
N TYR A 570 -19.05 10.90 28.36
CA TYR A 570 -18.15 11.46 27.35
C TYR A 570 -16.82 11.83 28.02
N LEU A 571 -15.85 10.92 27.98
CA LEU A 571 -14.58 11.10 28.68
C LEU A 571 -13.64 12.02 27.89
N SER A 572 -13.09 13.02 28.59
CA SER A 572 -11.90 13.76 28.19
C SER A 572 -10.74 13.25 29.04
N THR A 573 -9.85 12.44 28.47
CA THR A 573 -8.67 11.91 29.18
C THR A 573 -7.69 13.05 29.51
N ARG A 574 -6.67 12.74 30.31
CA ARG A 574 -5.61 13.72 30.61
C ARG A 574 -5.09 14.39 29.35
N GLY A 575 -4.93 15.70 29.38
CA GLY A 575 -4.45 16.49 28.25
C GLY A 575 -5.50 16.86 27.21
N GLN A 576 -6.62 16.13 27.07
CA GLN A 576 -7.70 16.52 26.17
C GLN A 576 -8.41 17.78 26.67
N SER A 577 -8.89 18.58 25.73
CA SER A 577 -9.45 19.89 26.03
C SER A 577 -10.95 19.85 26.23
N ILE A 578 -11.45 20.68 27.14
CA ILE A 578 -12.86 21.11 27.19
C ILE A 578 -12.87 22.61 26.96
N ASN A 579 -13.08 23.06 25.74
CA ASN A 579 -12.97 24.44 25.29
C ASN A 579 -14.35 25.05 25.05
N ASN A 580 -14.43 26.39 25.17
CA ASN A 580 -15.65 27.16 24.92
C ASN A 580 -16.86 26.63 25.69
N ARG A 581 -16.66 26.33 26.93
CA ARG A 581 -17.72 25.97 27.85
C ARG A 581 -18.80 27.06 27.85
N ALA A 582 -20.06 26.64 27.96
CA ALA A 582 -21.18 27.58 28.04
C ALA A 582 -21.01 28.56 29.20
N ALA A 583 -21.60 29.76 29.10
CA ALA A 583 -21.44 30.78 30.11
C ALA A 583 -21.93 30.34 31.50
N ASP A 584 -23.05 29.62 31.54
CA ASP A 584 -23.61 29.05 32.77
C ASP A 584 -22.72 27.94 33.36
N GLU A 585 -22.01 27.15 32.54
CA GLU A 585 -21.00 26.18 33.05
C GLU A 585 -19.88 26.91 33.79
N ARG A 586 -19.33 27.97 33.19
CA ARG A 586 -18.26 28.77 33.74
C ARG A 586 -18.69 29.55 34.98
N GLU A 587 -19.93 30.01 35.07
CA GLU A 587 -20.51 30.66 36.19
C GLU A 587 -20.70 29.67 37.37
N ALA A 588 -21.17 28.46 37.07
CA ALA A 588 -21.46 27.44 38.07
C ALA A 588 -20.22 26.95 38.84
N ASP A 589 -19.08 26.79 38.18
CA ASP A 589 -17.85 26.31 38.84
C ASP A 589 -16.76 27.37 39.01
N GLY A 590 -16.93 28.55 38.42
CA GLY A 590 -15.97 29.64 38.50
C GLY A 590 -14.66 29.37 37.75
N LYS A 591 -14.63 28.34 36.87
CA LYS A 591 -13.44 27.92 36.13
C LYS A 591 -13.55 28.35 34.66
N GLY A 592 -12.41 28.59 34.05
CA GLY A 592 -12.31 28.79 32.57
C GLY A 592 -12.41 27.50 31.80
N ASP A 593 -12.05 27.55 30.50
CA ASP A 593 -11.89 26.37 29.66
C ASP A 593 -10.68 25.55 30.14
N PHE A 594 -10.74 24.24 29.90
CA PHE A 594 -9.63 23.33 30.20
C PHE A 594 -8.91 23.05 28.86
N THR A 595 -7.60 23.18 28.82
CA THR A 595 -6.78 23.03 27.62
C THR A 595 -5.74 21.93 27.80
N ASN A 596 -5.31 21.35 26.66
CA ASN A 596 -4.20 20.41 26.64
C ASN A 596 -2.91 21.08 27.13
N THR A 597 -2.22 20.48 28.10
CA THR A 597 -0.97 20.98 28.69
C THR A 597 0.23 20.06 28.47
N TYR A 598 0.07 18.90 27.80
CA TYR A 598 1.12 17.89 27.66
C TYR A 598 1.94 17.99 26.36
N GLY A 599 1.60 18.87 25.42
CA GLY A 599 2.25 18.94 24.12
C GLY A 599 1.91 17.74 23.23
N ASP A 600 2.91 17.09 22.64
CA ASP A 600 2.71 15.85 21.90
C ASP A 600 2.51 14.68 22.87
N TRP A 601 1.32 14.11 22.88
CA TRP A 601 0.98 13.03 23.81
C TRP A 601 1.71 11.73 23.51
N PHE A 602 2.03 11.47 22.23
CA PHE A 602 2.77 10.28 21.86
C PHE A 602 4.22 10.33 22.35
N ALA A 603 4.83 11.51 22.37
CA ALA A 603 6.17 11.72 22.92
C ALA A 603 6.22 11.85 24.43
N PHE A 604 5.11 12.23 25.09
CA PHE A 604 5.11 12.55 26.51
C PHE A 604 5.59 11.39 27.40
N HIS A 605 6.77 11.55 28.02
CA HIS A 605 7.47 10.56 28.83
C HIS A 605 7.74 9.22 28.11
N PHE A 606 7.93 9.28 26.78
CA PHE A 606 8.34 8.11 26.00
C PHE A 606 9.60 7.47 26.63
N GLY A 607 9.61 6.16 26.74
CA GLY A 607 10.69 5.41 27.38
C GLY A 607 10.51 5.18 28.88
N ASN A 608 9.61 5.88 29.56
CA ASN A 608 9.29 5.65 30.97
C ASN A 608 7.91 4.99 31.12
N LYS A 609 7.88 3.67 31.33
CA LYS A 609 6.63 2.90 31.44
C LYS A 609 5.69 3.40 32.56
N ASP A 610 6.23 3.94 33.67
CA ASP A 610 5.41 4.31 34.83
C ASP A 610 4.70 5.65 34.66
N SER A 611 5.16 6.50 33.75
CA SER A 611 4.61 7.84 33.53
C SER A 611 4.27 8.15 32.07
N TYR A 612 4.45 7.19 31.14
CA TYR A 612 4.08 7.38 29.75
C TYR A 612 2.60 7.74 29.60
N TYR A 613 2.30 8.66 28.70
CA TYR A 613 0.95 9.20 28.50
C TYR A 613 -0.12 8.11 28.43
N TYR A 614 0.07 7.09 27.58
CA TYR A 614 -0.95 6.05 27.36
C TYR A 614 -1.18 5.13 28.55
N ARG A 615 -0.20 4.95 29.44
CA ARG A 615 -0.47 4.28 30.71
C ARG A 615 -1.53 5.02 31.52
N GLY A 616 -1.37 6.33 31.63
CA GLY A 616 -2.29 7.16 32.34
C GLY A 616 -3.65 7.27 31.66
N ALA A 617 -3.68 7.52 30.35
CA ALA A 617 -4.91 7.67 29.58
C ALA A 617 -5.77 6.39 29.59
N TYR A 618 -5.15 5.19 29.55
CA TYR A 618 -5.87 3.93 29.70
C TYR A 618 -6.48 3.76 31.09
N MET A 619 -5.74 4.19 32.12
CA MET A 619 -6.30 4.18 33.49
C MET A 619 -7.39 5.24 33.70
N ASP A 620 -7.37 6.34 32.96
CA ASP A 620 -8.46 7.34 32.94
C ASP A 620 -9.76 6.71 32.39
N CYS A 621 -9.67 5.87 31.35
CA CYS A 621 -10.82 5.10 30.86
C CYS A 621 -11.38 4.16 31.92
N VAL A 622 -10.52 3.47 32.67
CA VAL A 622 -10.92 2.60 33.78
C VAL A 622 -11.60 3.41 34.90
N GLN A 623 -11.05 4.59 35.22
CA GLN A 623 -11.63 5.44 36.28
C GLN A 623 -13.02 5.95 35.91
N ALA A 624 -13.23 6.33 34.64
CA ALA A 624 -14.54 6.76 34.16
C ALA A 624 -15.58 5.63 34.24
N ILE A 625 -15.20 4.40 33.94
CA ILE A 625 -16.10 3.24 34.11
C ILE A 625 -16.42 2.99 35.59
N ARG A 626 -15.44 3.11 36.49
CA ARG A 626 -15.66 3.01 37.95
C ARG A 626 -16.61 4.09 38.44
N PHE A 627 -16.54 5.31 37.89
CA PHE A 627 -17.51 6.37 38.18
C PHE A 627 -18.92 5.94 37.76
N MET A 628 -19.11 5.47 36.50
CA MET A 628 -20.40 5.01 36.01
C MET A 628 -20.94 3.86 36.85
N ALA A 629 -20.12 2.91 37.26
CA ALA A 629 -20.50 1.81 38.14
C ALA A 629 -20.98 2.25 39.54
N SER A 630 -20.60 3.45 39.97
CA SER A 630 -21.03 4.04 41.25
C SER A 630 -22.38 4.76 41.17
N ARG A 631 -22.98 4.89 39.96
CA ARG A 631 -24.25 5.61 39.74
C ARG A 631 -25.43 4.64 39.79
N GLU A 632 -26.45 5.01 40.52
CA GLU A 632 -27.68 4.22 40.62
C GLU A 632 -28.46 4.15 39.30
N THR A 633 -28.29 5.13 38.45
CA THR A 633 -28.88 5.19 37.09
C THR A 633 -28.12 4.38 36.05
N SER A 634 -27.07 3.66 36.39
CA SER A 634 -26.24 2.85 35.49
C SER A 634 -26.58 1.36 35.59
N ASP A 635 -27.10 0.79 34.51
CA ASP A 635 -27.21 -0.67 34.35
C ASP A 635 -25.91 -1.24 33.78
N MET A 636 -25.00 -1.62 34.66
CA MET A 636 -23.68 -2.18 34.28
C MET A 636 -23.77 -3.59 33.67
N ASN A 637 -24.93 -4.26 33.65
CA ASN A 637 -25.15 -5.49 32.86
C ASN A 637 -25.27 -5.18 31.36
N ASN A 638 -25.50 -3.92 31.02
CA ASN A 638 -25.57 -3.38 29.68
C ASN A 638 -24.54 -2.27 29.46
N LEU A 639 -23.27 -2.57 29.71
CA LEU A 639 -22.15 -1.66 29.51
C LEU A 639 -21.63 -1.76 28.06
N TYR A 640 -21.54 -0.64 27.38
CA TYR A 640 -21.03 -0.47 26.02
C TYR A 640 -19.92 0.58 25.97
N ALA A 641 -19.08 0.52 24.93
CA ALA A 641 -18.11 1.58 24.64
C ALA A 641 -17.97 1.79 23.14
N GLU A 642 -17.74 3.04 22.75
CA GLU A 642 -17.39 3.40 21.37
C GLU A 642 -16.33 4.49 21.35
N GLY A 643 -15.62 4.60 20.22
CA GLY A 643 -14.67 5.66 19.96
C GLY A 643 -13.99 5.47 18.62
N GLN A 644 -13.47 6.58 18.09
CA GLN A 644 -12.82 6.62 16.77
C GLN A 644 -11.35 7.03 16.93
N SER A 645 -10.48 6.50 16.07
CA SER A 645 -9.05 6.84 16.08
C SER A 645 -8.42 6.48 17.43
N GLN A 646 -7.80 7.41 18.15
CA GLN A 646 -7.36 7.20 19.52
C GLN A 646 -8.51 6.73 20.45
N GLY A 647 -9.74 7.22 20.22
CA GLY A 647 -10.92 6.75 20.94
C GLY A 647 -11.21 5.26 20.70
N GLY A 648 -10.92 4.75 19.50
CA GLY A 648 -10.96 3.32 19.19
C GLY A 648 -9.93 2.53 20.01
N ALA A 649 -8.69 3.04 20.15
CA ALA A 649 -7.69 2.45 21.04
C ALA A 649 -8.14 2.47 22.51
N PHE A 650 -8.75 3.56 22.97
CA PHE A 650 -9.32 3.65 24.32
C PHE A 650 -10.48 2.68 24.53
N THR A 651 -11.27 2.41 23.49
CA THR A 651 -12.33 1.40 23.51
C THR A 651 -11.75 0.00 23.76
N TYR A 652 -10.66 -0.37 23.05
CA TYR A 652 -9.94 -1.63 23.31
C TYR A 652 -9.33 -1.65 24.74
N ALA A 653 -8.70 -0.55 25.17
CA ALA A 653 -8.10 -0.46 26.50
C ALA A 653 -9.14 -0.57 27.62
N ALA A 654 -10.28 0.09 27.48
CA ALA A 654 -11.39 0.01 28.42
C ALA A 654 -11.92 -1.43 28.57
N ALA A 655 -12.17 -2.12 27.46
CA ALA A 655 -12.67 -3.49 27.47
C ALA A 655 -11.65 -4.48 28.06
N SER A 656 -10.36 -4.32 27.72
CA SER A 656 -9.29 -5.21 28.16
C SER A 656 -8.90 -5.00 29.64
N LEU A 657 -8.83 -3.73 30.09
CA LEU A 657 -8.17 -3.41 31.36
C LEU A 657 -9.13 -3.11 32.51
N SER A 658 -10.39 -2.74 32.26
CA SER A 658 -11.27 -2.26 33.33
C SER A 658 -11.70 -3.33 34.33
N GLY A 659 -11.73 -4.58 33.89
CA GLY A 659 -12.28 -5.70 34.70
C GLY A 659 -13.80 -5.74 34.76
N TYR A 660 -14.50 -4.86 34.03
CA TYR A 660 -15.95 -4.90 33.86
C TYR A 660 -16.32 -5.70 32.61
N THR A 661 -17.49 -6.35 32.65
CA THR A 661 -17.99 -7.10 31.49
C THR A 661 -18.73 -6.16 30.54
N PHE A 662 -18.18 -5.98 29.35
CA PHE A 662 -18.87 -5.26 28.28
C PHE A 662 -19.88 -6.14 27.57
N ARG A 663 -21.02 -5.55 27.23
CA ARG A 663 -22.04 -6.18 26.41
C ARG A 663 -21.72 -6.18 24.94
N ALA A 664 -21.09 -5.10 24.48
CA ALA A 664 -20.45 -4.95 23.18
C ALA A 664 -19.56 -3.69 23.17
N ILE A 665 -18.63 -3.63 22.23
CA ILE A 665 -17.80 -2.45 21.95
C ILE A 665 -17.77 -2.14 20.46
N ALA A 666 -17.50 -0.86 20.13
CA ALA A 666 -17.46 -0.34 18.76
C ALA A 666 -16.20 0.52 18.50
N PRO A 667 -15.02 -0.08 18.36
CA PRO A 667 -13.82 0.65 17.96
C PRO A 667 -13.87 0.99 16.47
N GLY A 668 -13.95 2.28 16.11
CA GLY A 668 -13.91 2.77 14.73
C GLY A 668 -12.54 3.28 14.32
N ILE A 669 -12.03 2.93 13.14
CA ILE A 669 -10.74 3.42 12.57
C ILE A 669 -9.65 3.55 13.66
N ALA A 670 -9.45 2.49 14.43
CA ALA A 670 -8.69 2.53 15.68
C ALA A 670 -7.19 2.81 15.47
N PHE A 671 -6.62 3.60 16.37
CA PHE A 671 -5.20 3.92 16.43
C PHE A 671 -4.41 2.87 17.23
N MET A 672 -3.07 2.82 17.05
CA MET A 672 -2.12 2.04 17.87
C MET A 672 -2.23 0.51 17.73
N GLY A 673 -2.51 -0.01 16.54
CA GLY A 673 -2.46 -1.44 16.29
C GLY A 673 -1.24 -1.86 15.49
N ASP A 674 -0.46 -2.83 16.01
CA ASP A 674 0.72 -3.41 15.37
C ASP A 674 1.80 -2.39 15.00
N PHE A 675 2.42 -1.81 16.01
CA PHE A 675 3.43 -0.76 15.83
C PHE A 675 4.56 -1.10 14.85
N PRO A 676 5.13 -2.33 14.81
CA PRO A 676 6.16 -2.65 13.82
C PRO A 676 5.69 -2.43 12.38
N ASP A 677 4.54 -2.99 12.00
CA ASP A 677 3.99 -2.83 10.65
C ASP A 677 3.42 -1.42 10.41
N TYR A 678 2.78 -0.85 11.44
CA TYR A 678 2.23 0.50 11.37
C TYR A 678 3.30 1.55 11.03
N PHE A 679 4.47 1.48 11.64
CA PHE A 679 5.56 2.45 11.42
C PHE A 679 6.26 2.30 10.07
N ASP A 680 6.07 1.18 9.38
CA ASP A 680 6.52 1.00 7.99
C ASP A 680 5.55 1.60 6.96
N ILE A 681 4.29 1.85 7.38
CA ILE A 681 3.24 2.35 6.48
C ILE A 681 3.07 3.86 6.58
N VAL A 682 3.20 4.44 7.80
CA VAL A 682 2.93 5.85 8.03
C VAL A 682 4.14 6.63 8.53
N ASN A 683 4.15 7.93 8.26
CA ASN A 683 5.20 8.80 8.74
C ASN A 683 4.99 9.17 10.21
N TRP A 684 3.82 9.72 10.59
CA TRP A 684 3.45 9.97 11.99
C TRP A 684 2.59 8.80 12.51
N PRO A 685 2.81 8.27 13.73
CA PRO A 685 3.74 8.74 14.77
C PRO A 685 5.15 8.11 14.70
N ALA A 686 5.49 7.38 13.62
CA ALA A 686 6.76 6.67 13.48
C ALA A 686 7.98 7.59 13.66
N TYR A 687 7.98 8.78 13.04
CA TYR A 687 9.12 9.71 13.18
C TYR A 687 9.29 10.20 14.61
N VAL A 688 8.20 10.38 15.35
CA VAL A 688 8.24 10.80 16.78
C VAL A 688 8.88 9.68 17.61
N ALA A 689 8.40 8.44 17.46
CA ALA A 689 8.95 7.29 18.16
C ALA A 689 10.44 7.08 17.86
N ARG A 690 10.83 7.19 16.57
CA ARG A 690 12.23 7.04 16.14
C ARG A 690 13.13 8.15 16.69
N ALA A 691 12.65 9.39 16.78
CA ALA A 691 13.37 10.50 17.39
C ALA A 691 13.59 10.28 18.90
N GLU A 692 12.58 9.79 19.61
CA GLU A 692 12.68 9.44 21.03
C GLU A 692 13.60 8.21 21.24
N ARG A 693 13.51 7.19 20.40
CA ARG A 693 14.43 6.04 20.37
C ARG A 693 15.89 6.51 20.24
N ASP A 694 16.18 7.40 19.31
CA ASP A 694 17.53 7.93 19.08
C ASP A 694 18.02 8.77 20.28
N THR A 695 17.14 9.56 20.88
CA THR A 695 17.44 10.35 22.09
C THR A 695 17.78 9.44 23.27
N LEU A 696 17.09 8.31 23.41
CA LEU A 696 17.32 7.31 24.46
C LEU A 696 18.51 6.38 24.17
N GLY A 697 19.05 6.38 22.94
CA GLY A 697 20.07 5.44 22.47
C GLY A 697 19.57 4.01 22.38
N TRP A 698 18.30 3.80 22.08
CA TRP A 698 17.66 2.50 21.97
C TRP A 698 17.80 1.91 20.57
N THR A 699 17.64 0.59 20.49
CA THR A 699 17.41 -0.12 19.23
C THR A 699 15.92 -0.09 18.85
N ASP A 700 15.58 -0.43 17.60
CA ASP A 700 14.18 -0.60 17.19
C ASP A 700 13.46 -1.65 18.03
N GLU A 701 14.12 -2.77 18.36
CA GLU A 701 13.57 -3.82 19.22
C GLU A 701 13.18 -3.26 20.60
N GLN A 702 14.03 -2.47 21.23
CA GLN A 702 13.74 -1.85 22.55
C GLN A 702 12.58 -0.85 22.45
N MET A 703 12.48 -0.11 21.35
CA MET A 703 11.36 0.80 21.08
C MET A 703 10.05 0.01 20.93
N TYR A 704 10.04 -1.05 20.14
CA TYR A 704 8.84 -1.89 19.96
C TYR A 704 8.47 -2.67 21.22
N ASP A 705 9.44 -3.16 21.98
CA ASP A 705 9.21 -3.76 23.30
C ASP A 705 8.50 -2.79 24.26
N PHE A 706 8.92 -1.52 24.28
CA PHE A 706 8.28 -0.48 25.07
C PHE A 706 6.84 -0.20 24.59
N LEU A 707 6.62 -0.07 23.25
CA LEU A 707 5.32 0.22 22.68
C LEU A 707 4.34 -0.94 22.79
N SER A 708 4.83 -2.18 22.89
CA SER A 708 4.00 -3.39 22.97
C SER A 708 3.05 -3.39 24.18
N TYR A 709 3.38 -2.68 25.26
CA TYR A 709 2.48 -2.53 26.41
C TYR A 709 1.19 -1.78 26.06
N TYR A 710 1.22 -0.92 25.05
CA TYR A 710 0.11 -0.01 24.69
C TYR A 710 -0.55 -0.41 23.39
N ASP A 711 -0.01 -1.41 22.69
CA ASP A 711 -0.49 -1.88 21.39
C ASP A 711 -1.88 -2.52 21.51
N THR A 712 -2.81 -2.06 20.68
CA THR A 712 -4.19 -2.56 20.69
C THR A 712 -4.32 -4.02 20.27
N LYS A 713 -3.38 -4.57 19.49
CA LYS A 713 -3.37 -6.02 19.17
C LYS A 713 -3.16 -6.86 20.43
N ASN A 714 -2.36 -6.38 21.38
CA ASN A 714 -2.11 -7.04 22.67
C ASN A 714 -3.28 -6.91 23.63
N LEU A 715 -3.97 -5.75 23.62
CA LEU A 715 -5.20 -5.54 24.38
C LEU A 715 -6.32 -6.42 23.86
N ALA A 716 -6.53 -6.45 22.55
CA ALA A 716 -7.59 -7.23 21.88
C ALA A 716 -7.51 -8.73 22.18
N ALA A 717 -6.31 -9.27 22.37
CA ALA A 717 -6.08 -10.67 22.70
C ALA A 717 -6.64 -11.10 24.08
N THR A 718 -7.29 -10.20 24.83
CA THR A 718 -7.98 -10.50 26.09
C THR A 718 -9.49 -10.23 26.02
N ILE A 719 -10.00 -9.70 24.90
CA ILE A 719 -11.40 -9.25 24.76
C ILE A 719 -12.25 -10.38 24.19
N ASP A 720 -13.25 -10.80 24.96
CA ASP A 720 -14.20 -11.86 24.62
C ASP A 720 -15.64 -11.35 24.39
N CYS A 721 -15.92 -10.06 24.63
CA CYS A 721 -17.22 -9.47 24.35
C CYS A 721 -17.44 -9.23 22.86
N PRO A 722 -18.72 -9.11 22.39
CA PRO A 722 -19.07 -8.77 21.03
C PRO A 722 -18.42 -7.45 20.55
N VAL A 723 -17.95 -7.42 19.30
CA VAL A 723 -17.27 -6.25 18.70
C VAL A 723 -17.83 -5.95 17.32
N ILE A 724 -18.18 -4.70 17.06
CA ILE A 724 -18.33 -4.15 15.72
C ILE A 724 -17.19 -3.16 15.48
N ALA A 725 -16.45 -3.33 14.38
CA ALA A 725 -15.35 -2.44 13.99
C ALA A 725 -15.56 -1.92 12.57
N CYS A 726 -15.00 -0.76 12.26
CA CYS A 726 -14.96 -0.25 10.90
C CYS A 726 -13.56 0.22 10.50
N ILE A 727 -13.26 0.06 9.20
CA ILE A 727 -11.97 0.40 8.59
C ILE A 727 -12.22 1.29 7.38
N GLY A 728 -11.54 2.44 7.30
CA GLY A 728 -11.41 3.22 6.07
C GLY A 728 -10.25 2.66 5.24
N LEU A 729 -10.53 2.18 4.01
CA LEU A 729 -9.45 1.59 3.20
C LEU A 729 -8.43 2.64 2.72
N GLN A 730 -8.84 3.91 2.60
CA GLN A 730 -7.96 5.02 2.19
C GLN A 730 -7.40 5.80 3.39
N ASP A 731 -7.47 5.22 4.60
CA ASP A 731 -6.97 5.87 5.81
C ASP A 731 -5.43 5.87 5.83
N ASN A 732 -4.85 7.08 5.77
CA ASN A 732 -3.41 7.33 5.81
C ASN A 732 -2.90 7.76 7.19
N VAL A 733 -3.79 7.82 8.20
CA VAL A 733 -3.47 8.13 9.60
C VAL A 733 -3.48 6.86 10.44
N CYS A 734 -4.59 6.11 10.39
CA CYS A 734 -4.73 4.78 10.97
C CYS A 734 -5.00 3.77 9.85
N PRO A 735 -3.99 3.38 9.08
CA PRO A 735 -4.16 2.55 7.88
C PRO A 735 -4.87 1.23 8.19
N PRO A 736 -5.46 0.57 7.18
CA PRO A 736 -6.22 -0.66 7.36
C PRO A 736 -5.52 -1.72 8.20
N HIS A 737 -4.18 -1.83 8.09
CA HIS A 737 -3.37 -2.79 8.86
C HIS A 737 -3.48 -2.55 10.37
N THR A 738 -3.40 -1.27 10.82
CA THR A 738 -3.55 -0.87 12.23
C THR A 738 -4.89 -1.29 12.83
N ASN A 739 -5.93 -1.38 12.02
CA ASN A 739 -7.28 -1.75 12.44
C ASN A 739 -7.51 -3.26 12.40
N ILE A 740 -6.96 -3.94 11.38
CA ILE A 740 -7.16 -5.39 11.22
C ILE A 740 -6.38 -6.20 12.26
N ALA A 741 -5.21 -5.73 12.66
CA ALA A 741 -4.37 -6.43 13.63
C ALA A 741 -5.09 -6.67 14.98
N PRO A 742 -5.66 -5.66 15.67
CA PRO A 742 -6.46 -5.92 16.88
C PRO A 742 -7.73 -6.70 16.59
N TYR A 743 -8.44 -6.45 15.48
CA TYR A 743 -9.65 -7.19 15.13
C TYR A 743 -9.41 -8.69 14.97
N ASN A 744 -8.34 -9.09 14.29
CA ASN A 744 -8.00 -10.50 14.11
C ASN A 744 -7.58 -11.19 15.41
N ASN A 745 -7.04 -10.46 16.38
CA ASN A 745 -6.61 -10.98 17.69
C ASN A 745 -7.74 -11.07 18.74
N LEU A 746 -8.96 -10.59 18.46
CA LEU A 746 -10.09 -10.72 19.38
C LEU A 746 -10.41 -12.17 19.70
N LEU A 747 -10.63 -12.49 20.97
CA LEU A 747 -11.03 -13.84 21.41
C LEU A 747 -12.48 -14.17 21.01
N THR A 748 -13.35 -13.15 20.92
CA THR A 748 -14.75 -13.35 20.54
C THR A 748 -14.89 -13.78 19.09
N THR A 749 -15.88 -14.65 18.83
CA THR A 749 -16.36 -14.98 17.48
C THR A 749 -17.60 -14.15 17.08
N ASP A 750 -18.23 -13.45 18.03
CA ASP A 750 -19.32 -12.50 17.77
C ASP A 750 -18.70 -11.14 17.43
N LYS A 751 -18.20 -11.05 16.21
CA LYS A 751 -17.55 -9.83 15.71
C LYS A 751 -17.94 -9.52 14.28
N GLU A 752 -18.14 -8.24 13.99
CA GLU A 752 -18.51 -7.70 12.69
C GLU A 752 -17.48 -6.66 12.24
N LEU A 753 -17.12 -6.68 10.96
CA LEU A 753 -16.16 -5.76 10.37
C LEU A 753 -16.77 -5.07 9.14
N LEU A 754 -16.79 -3.75 9.17
CA LEU A 754 -17.27 -2.91 8.09
C LEU A 754 -16.09 -2.26 7.35
N PHE A 755 -15.99 -2.54 6.06
CA PHE A 755 -15.02 -1.86 5.19
C PHE A 755 -15.68 -0.67 4.50
N ASN A 756 -15.05 0.50 4.62
CA ASN A 756 -15.45 1.74 3.95
C ASN A 756 -14.44 2.03 2.82
N PRO A 757 -14.73 1.60 1.58
CA PRO A 757 -13.70 1.56 0.53
C PRO A 757 -13.15 2.93 0.14
N GLU A 758 -13.95 3.97 0.21
CA GLU A 758 -13.56 5.32 -0.20
C GLU A 758 -13.16 6.25 0.96
N ASN A 759 -13.39 5.79 2.20
CA ASN A 759 -13.09 6.62 3.37
C ASN A 759 -11.59 6.65 3.70
N GLY A 760 -11.07 7.85 3.92
CA GLY A 760 -9.81 8.10 4.60
C GLY A 760 -9.98 7.98 6.12
N HIS A 761 -9.34 8.90 6.88
CA HIS A 761 -9.43 8.93 8.35
C HIS A 761 -10.78 9.46 8.84
N GLN A 762 -11.85 8.80 8.48
CA GLN A 762 -13.23 9.08 8.91
C GLN A 762 -14.09 7.83 8.82
N VAL A 763 -15.05 7.71 9.72
CA VAL A 763 -16.07 6.64 9.67
C VAL A 763 -17.15 6.97 8.64
N ALA A 764 -17.90 5.96 8.19
CA ALA A 764 -19.06 6.17 7.31
C ALA A 764 -20.19 6.90 8.07
N ASP A 765 -21.06 7.60 7.32
CA ASP A 765 -22.22 8.29 7.88
C ASP A 765 -23.19 7.33 8.61
N SER A 766 -23.21 6.07 8.21
CA SER A 766 -24.01 5.01 8.85
C SER A 766 -23.43 4.51 10.18
N TRP A 767 -22.17 4.79 10.49
CA TRP A 767 -21.45 4.17 11.62
C TRP A 767 -22.19 4.27 12.95
N TYR A 768 -22.74 5.46 13.24
CA TYR A 768 -23.56 5.64 14.44
C TYR A 768 -24.77 4.68 14.46
N THR A 769 -25.49 4.59 13.36
CA THR A 769 -26.67 3.72 13.24
C THR A 769 -26.29 2.24 13.36
N ASP A 770 -25.16 1.87 12.75
CA ASP A 770 -24.69 0.48 12.70
C ASP A 770 -24.31 -0.01 14.10
N TYR A 771 -23.45 0.73 14.84
CA TYR A 771 -23.06 0.27 16.17
C TYR A 771 -24.20 0.37 17.19
N MET A 772 -25.11 1.35 17.08
CA MET A 772 -26.29 1.41 17.93
C MET A 772 -27.24 0.24 17.69
N ALA A 773 -27.44 -0.18 16.45
CA ALA A 773 -28.17 -1.38 16.10
C ALA A 773 -27.49 -2.65 16.66
N PHE A 774 -26.16 -2.71 16.57
CA PHE A 774 -25.36 -3.80 17.11
C PHE A 774 -25.47 -3.90 18.64
N PHE A 775 -25.43 -2.77 19.35
CA PHE A 775 -25.63 -2.69 20.81
C PHE A 775 -27.05 -3.12 21.22
N ALA A 776 -28.06 -2.59 20.52
CA ALA A 776 -29.48 -2.90 20.80
C ALA A 776 -29.79 -4.41 20.64
N ALA A 777 -29.21 -5.05 19.61
CA ALA A 777 -29.40 -6.49 19.37
C ALA A 777 -28.78 -7.37 20.47
N ARG A 778 -27.83 -6.83 21.25
CA ARG A 778 -27.08 -7.53 22.30
C ARG A 778 -27.45 -7.07 23.71
N LYS A 779 -28.49 -6.21 23.84
CA LYS A 779 -28.99 -5.74 25.14
C LYS A 779 -29.38 -6.93 25.99
N HIS A 780 -28.89 -6.99 27.23
CA HIS A 780 -29.36 -7.93 28.24
C HIS A 780 -30.73 -7.47 28.73
N ASN A 781 -31.73 -8.20 28.37
CA ASN A 781 -33.05 -8.02 28.96
C ASN A 781 -33.14 -8.90 30.22
N GLU A 782 -33.31 -8.28 31.37
CA GLU A 782 -33.72 -9.09 32.52
C GLU A 782 -35.05 -9.78 32.13
N THR A 783 -34.95 -11.07 31.77
CA THR A 783 -36.16 -11.88 31.66
C THR A 783 -36.77 -11.88 33.03
N GLY A 784 -37.83 -11.08 33.20
CA GLY A 784 -38.46 -10.78 34.48
C GLY A 784 -38.80 -12.02 35.26
N ILE A 785 -37.97 -12.36 36.23
CA ILE A 785 -38.42 -12.91 37.49
C ILE A 785 -38.05 -11.82 38.49
N ALA A 786 -39.01 -10.95 38.81
CA ALA A 786 -38.90 -10.08 39.95
C ALA A 786 -38.37 -10.93 41.12
N ASN A 787 -37.18 -10.54 41.65
CA ASN A 787 -36.75 -11.04 42.94
C ASN A 787 -37.78 -10.51 43.95
N THR A 788 -38.90 -11.22 44.11
CA THR A 788 -39.70 -11.04 45.33
C THR A 788 -38.82 -11.56 46.45
N ASN A 789 -38.26 -10.64 47.21
CA ASN A 789 -37.54 -10.88 48.46
C ASN A 789 -38.49 -11.44 49.54
N ASP A 790 -39.27 -12.44 49.19
CA ASP A 790 -40.06 -13.22 50.10
C ASP A 790 -39.35 -14.53 50.40
N GLY A 791 -38.31 -14.48 51.24
CA GLY A 791 -37.71 -15.59 52.01
C GLY A 791 -37.76 -17.04 51.46
N VAL A 792 -38.04 -17.24 50.16
CA VAL A 792 -38.26 -18.55 49.55
C VAL A 792 -37.10 -18.90 48.64
N ASN A 793 -36.28 -19.86 49.05
CA ASN A 793 -35.19 -20.39 48.26
C ASN A 793 -35.69 -21.01 46.94
N ALA A 794 -35.55 -20.29 45.85
CA ALA A 794 -35.70 -20.81 44.51
C ALA A 794 -34.35 -20.90 43.78
N HIS A 795 -34.03 -22.04 43.19
CA HIS A 795 -32.80 -22.20 42.41
C HIS A 795 -33.09 -22.84 41.06
N LYS A 796 -32.27 -22.45 40.06
CA LYS A 796 -32.35 -22.99 38.70
C LYS A 796 -31.49 -24.26 38.62
N MET A 797 -32.00 -25.28 37.93
CA MET A 797 -31.27 -26.53 37.71
C MET A 797 -31.44 -27.01 36.28
N LEU A 798 -30.34 -27.37 35.62
CA LEU A 798 -30.37 -28.01 34.31
C LEU A 798 -30.38 -29.53 34.49
N ILE A 799 -31.44 -30.20 34.04
CA ILE A 799 -31.53 -31.65 34.09
C ILE A 799 -31.76 -32.15 32.66
N SER A 800 -30.86 -32.98 32.15
CA SER A 800 -30.90 -33.52 30.79
C SER A 800 -31.10 -32.44 29.70
N GLY A 801 -30.43 -31.27 29.85
CA GLY A 801 -30.51 -30.17 28.87
C GLY A 801 -31.79 -29.31 28.95
N GLN A 802 -32.69 -29.57 29.93
CA GLN A 802 -33.88 -28.76 30.17
C GLN A 802 -33.74 -27.95 31.45
N LEU A 803 -34.07 -26.64 31.38
CA LEU A 803 -34.05 -25.73 32.51
C LEU A 803 -35.29 -25.94 33.39
N PHE A 804 -35.09 -26.18 34.71
CA PHE A 804 -36.10 -26.25 35.73
C PHE A 804 -35.86 -25.20 36.81
N ILE A 805 -36.93 -24.69 37.38
CA ILE A 805 -36.90 -23.84 38.58
C ILE A 805 -37.46 -24.67 39.74
N ILE A 806 -36.67 -24.80 40.81
CA ILE A 806 -37.08 -25.49 42.01
C ILE A 806 -37.41 -24.45 43.06
N ARG A 807 -38.62 -24.44 43.57
CA ARG A 807 -39.13 -23.55 44.62
C ARG A 807 -39.86 -24.36 45.66
N ASN A 808 -39.47 -24.28 46.90
CA ASN A 808 -40.08 -25.06 47.99
C ASN A 808 -40.17 -26.56 47.69
N ASN A 809 -39.11 -27.15 47.13
CA ASN A 809 -39.06 -28.55 46.69
C ASN A 809 -40.06 -28.91 45.56
N VAL A 810 -40.72 -27.95 44.94
CA VAL A 810 -41.59 -28.15 43.76
C VAL A 810 -40.76 -27.74 42.54
N LYS A 811 -40.80 -28.64 41.54
CA LYS A 811 -40.05 -28.46 40.25
C LYS A 811 -41.01 -27.85 39.23
N TYR A 812 -40.60 -26.78 38.58
CA TYR A 812 -41.32 -26.10 37.52
C TYR A 812 -40.49 -26.12 36.23
N ASN A 813 -41.11 -26.25 35.06
CA ASN A 813 -40.44 -26.04 33.78
C ASN A 813 -40.21 -24.55 33.49
N ALA A 814 -39.53 -24.22 32.38
CA ALA A 814 -39.26 -22.85 31.97
C ALA A 814 -40.52 -21.97 31.77
N ASN A 815 -41.68 -22.57 31.60
CA ASN A 815 -42.97 -21.89 31.45
C ASN A 815 -43.75 -21.77 32.77
N GLY A 816 -43.15 -22.12 33.92
CA GLY A 816 -43.77 -22.03 35.25
C GLY A 816 -44.75 -23.15 35.55
N ILE A 817 -44.79 -24.23 34.76
CA ILE A 817 -45.69 -25.39 34.99
C ILE A 817 -45.00 -26.39 35.90
N VAL A 818 -45.71 -26.85 36.92
CA VAL A 818 -45.21 -27.90 37.84
C VAL A 818 -44.93 -29.19 37.08
N VAL A 819 -43.71 -29.69 37.23
CA VAL A 819 -43.26 -30.97 36.66
C VAL A 819 -43.13 -31.97 37.78
N LYS A 820 -43.90 -33.05 37.72
CA LYS A 820 -43.86 -34.13 38.73
C LYS A 820 -42.56 -34.95 38.64
#